data_e1c8fc4059d919593705a4a868e9006d
#
_entry.id   e1c8fc4059d919593705a4a868e9006d
#
_cell.length_a   1.000
_cell.length_b   1.000
_cell.length_c   1.000
_cell.angle_alpha   90.00
_cell.angle_beta   90.00
_cell.angle_gamma   90.00
#
_symmetry.space_group_name_H-M   'P 1'
#
loop_
_entity.id
_entity.type
_entity.pdbx_description
1 polymer ?
#
loop_
_entity_poly.entity_id
_entity_poly.type
_entity_poly.pdbx_seq_one_letter_code
_entity_poly.pdbx_strand_id
1 'polypeptide(L)'
;MERKKFYITTPIYYPSDKLHIGHSYCTVATDCMARYKRLQGCDVMFLTGADEHGQKIEDKAKAAGVTPQQYVDKIVEGEGGFKSLWKLMNISYDRFIRTTDDYHVEAIQKIFRELYDRGDIYEGTYKGRYCTPCESFWTESQLKDGCCPDCGRPVVDAEEEAYFFRLSKYADRLLKLYDEHPEFLTPASRVNEMKAFINQGLQDLCVSRTSFTWGVPVDFDPKHVVYVWVDALFNYMTALGYKNHKYHDVEKYWPADVHFVGKEIVRFHSIIWPAMLMAMDLPLPKRVYGHGWLLLEGGKMSKSKGNVVDPVVLCQRYGVDAIRFFLMRSFPFGSDGVFSNELLISTINTDLANDLGNLVSRTVAMVEKYFGGTLPAEREAAPADDELIAIGNELRNSYEKQMEAFAFQNGLAEIFKLVSRANKYIDENAPWVLAKDETKRARLATVMYNLLESIRLAGILLKPYIPESAEKILDQCGATENERTWESAAAFGGLHAGATVQKGPVLFPRIDMEKELAELEAAAAPKEKPQEESVPAKTPIAFPDFEKVEFTVCKVLACEKVEKSDKLLCFTLNDGTGKDRQILSGIAKYYKPEELVGKTVVACTNLAPRKMMGRESNGMLISAEQGESLHLLMLDDAIPAGAKLC
;
A
#
# COMPACT_ATOMS: atom_id res chain seq x y z
N MET A 1 -15.85 -19.44 30.42
CA MET A 1 -15.37 -20.16 29.21
C MET A 1 -14.15 -19.39 28.67
N GLU A 2 -13.10 -20.10 28.28
CA GLU A 2 -11.95 -19.50 27.62
C GLU A 2 -12.39 -18.93 26.26
N ARG A 3 -12.02 -17.65 25.97
CA ARG A 3 -12.40 -17.02 24.70
C ARG A 3 -11.70 -17.70 23.55
N LYS A 4 -12.40 -17.90 22.42
CA LYS A 4 -11.78 -18.42 21.18
C LYS A 4 -10.71 -17.43 20.72
N LYS A 5 -9.50 -17.91 20.46
CA LYS A 5 -8.36 -17.11 20.00
C LYS A 5 -8.44 -16.90 18.50
N PHE A 6 -8.00 -15.74 18.04
CA PHE A 6 -7.93 -15.42 16.61
C PHE A 6 -6.72 -14.54 16.32
N TYR A 7 -5.79 -15.05 15.52
CA TYR A 7 -4.60 -14.33 15.12
C TYR A 7 -4.65 -13.98 13.64
N ILE A 8 -4.64 -12.68 13.35
CA ILE A 8 -4.71 -12.12 12.01
C ILE A 8 -3.58 -11.13 11.77
N THR A 9 -3.04 -11.10 10.54
CA THR A 9 -1.94 -10.22 10.20
C THR A 9 -2.15 -9.53 8.85
N THR A 10 -1.62 -8.31 8.70
CA THR A 10 -1.23 -7.74 7.42
C THR A 10 0.15 -8.26 7.01
N PRO A 11 0.65 -8.00 5.78
CA PRO A 11 2.09 -8.00 5.55
C PRO A 11 2.73 -6.87 6.36
N ILE A 12 4.02 -6.98 6.64
CA ILE A 12 4.81 -5.84 7.08
C ILE A 12 5.16 -4.99 5.86
N TYR A 13 5.04 -3.67 6.00
CA TYR A 13 5.14 -2.74 4.87
C TYR A 13 6.56 -2.20 4.72
N TYR A 14 7.05 -2.14 3.47
CA TYR A 14 8.39 -1.68 3.16
C TYR A 14 8.48 -0.14 3.18
N PRO A 15 9.23 0.49 4.11
CA PRO A 15 9.24 1.93 4.33
C PRO A 15 10.14 2.67 3.33
N SER A 16 10.07 2.29 2.05
CA SER A 16 10.81 3.02 1.01
C SER A 16 10.19 4.38 0.71
N ASP A 17 8.96 4.63 1.16
CA ASP A 17 8.21 5.87 0.95
C ASP A 17 6.88 5.83 1.74
N LYS A 18 6.07 6.93 1.69
CA LYS A 18 4.73 7.00 2.30
C LYS A 18 3.82 5.89 1.77
N LEU A 19 2.92 5.44 2.64
CA LEU A 19 1.88 4.49 2.27
C LEU A 19 0.84 5.15 1.34
N HIS A 20 0.20 4.36 0.50
CA HIS A 20 -0.87 4.77 -0.39
C HIS A 20 -2.15 3.97 -0.13
N ILE A 21 -3.24 4.33 -0.81
CA ILE A 21 -4.57 3.73 -0.60
C ILE A 21 -4.58 2.20 -0.75
N GLY A 22 -3.70 1.61 -1.56
CA GLY A 22 -3.57 0.15 -1.68
C GLY A 22 -3.08 -0.53 -0.40
N HIS A 23 -2.19 0.10 0.38
CA HIS A 23 -1.79 -0.39 1.71
C HIS A 23 -2.95 -0.25 2.70
N SER A 24 -3.68 0.87 2.62
CA SER A 24 -4.87 1.11 3.44
C SER A 24 -5.97 0.07 3.17
N TYR A 25 -6.12 -0.37 1.92
CA TYR A 25 -7.09 -1.41 1.54
C TYR A 25 -6.86 -2.72 2.30
N CYS A 26 -5.62 -3.24 2.28
CA CYS A 26 -5.25 -4.43 3.03
C CYS A 26 -5.46 -4.25 4.54
N THR A 27 -4.96 -3.13 5.08
CA THR A 27 -4.99 -2.89 6.53
C THR A 27 -6.40 -2.67 7.05
N VAL A 28 -7.26 -1.96 6.32
CA VAL A 28 -8.68 -1.78 6.68
C VAL A 28 -9.44 -3.10 6.62
N ALA A 29 -9.20 -3.95 5.60
CA ALA A 29 -9.81 -5.28 5.54
C ALA A 29 -9.41 -6.15 6.75
N THR A 30 -8.12 -6.11 7.13
CA THR A 30 -7.62 -6.82 8.30
C THR A 30 -8.25 -6.29 9.59
N ASP A 31 -8.35 -4.97 9.73
CA ASP A 31 -9.00 -4.32 10.87
C ASP A 31 -10.49 -4.64 10.95
N CYS A 32 -11.20 -4.62 9.81
CA CYS A 32 -12.61 -5.03 9.77
C CYS A 32 -12.79 -6.46 10.27
N MET A 33 -11.92 -7.39 9.87
CA MET A 33 -12.00 -8.77 10.33
C MET A 33 -11.64 -8.90 11.82
N ALA A 34 -10.62 -8.17 12.29
CA ALA A 34 -10.24 -8.15 13.70
C ALA A 34 -11.39 -7.60 14.58
N ARG A 35 -12.01 -6.49 14.18
CA ARG A 35 -13.17 -5.91 14.88
C ARG A 35 -14.38 -6.83 14.86
N TYR A 36 -14.65 -7.48 13.73
CA TYR A 36 -15.72 -8.47 13.63
C TYR A 36 -15.50 -9.65 14.61
N LYS A 37 -14.29 -10.18 14.66
CA LYS A 37 -13.96 -11.27 15.61
C LYS A 37 -14.02 -10.83 17.09
N ARG A 38 -13.61 -9.59 17.39
CA ARG A 38 -13.80 -9.01 18.73
C ARG A 38 -15.26 -8.82 19.08
N LEU A 39 -16.09 -8.38 18.11
CA LEU A 39 -17.55 -8.26 18.30
C LEU A 39 -18.18 -9.62 18.62
N GLN A 40 -17.66 -10.72 18.04
CA GLN A 40 -18.03 -12.10 18.39
C GLN A 40 -17.46 -12.59 19.72
N GLY A 41 -16.73 -11.75 20.48
CA GLY A 41 -16.14 -12.11 21.78
C GLY A 41 -14.84 -12.89 21.69
N CYS A 42 -14.19 -13.00 20.52
CA CYS A 42 -12.89 -13.63 20.39
C CYS A 42 -11.78 -12.81 21.07
N ASP A 43 -10.74 -13.50 21.55
CA ASP A 43 -9.48 -12.91 21.96
C ASP A 43 -8.59 -12.78 20.72
N VAL A 44 -8.51 -11.56 20.18
CA VAL A 44 -7.88 -11.27 18.89
C VAL A 44 -6.49 -10.70 19.08
N MET A 45 -5.52 -11.25 18.34
CA MET A 45 -4.22 -10.63 18.08
C MET A 45 -4.19 -10.14 16.63
N PHE A 46 -4.11 -8.83 16.44
CA PHE A 46 -3.91 -8.20 15.14
C PHE A 46 -2.49 -7.63 15.05
N LEU A 47 -1.66 -8.23 14.19
CA LEU A 47 -0.29 -7.81 13.94
C LEU A 47 -0.19 -7.07 12.60
N THR A 48 0.52 -5.96 12.62
CA THR A 48 1.03 -5.24 11.44
C THR A 48 2.47 -4.79 11.72
N GLY A 49 3.15 -4.19 10.75
CA GLY A 49 4.54 -3.76 10.99
C GLY A 49 5.21 -3.11 9.79
N ALA A 50 6.52 -2.95 9.92
CA ALA A 50 7.42 -2.41 8.91
C ALA A 50 8.59 -3.35 8.63
N ASP A 51 8.85 -3.61 7.34
CA ASP A 51 10.02 -4.33 6.83
C ASP A 51 11.09 -3.30 6.46
N GLU A 52 12.10 -3.15 7.32
CA GLU A 52 12.98 -1.98 7.33
C GLU A 52 14.37 -2.22 6.78
N HIS A 53 14.74 -3.46 6.48
CA HIS A 53 16.06 -3.82 5.99
C HIS A 53 16.15 -3.83 4.44
N GLY A 54 17.37 -3.89 3.92
CA GLY A 54 17.65 -4.08 2.49
C GLY A 54 18.33 -2.91 1.81
N GLN A 55 18.94 -3.20 0.66
CA GLN A 55 19.76 -2.28 -0.13
C GLN A 55 19.02 -1.00 -0.49
N LYS A 56 17.76 -1.11 -0.88
CA LYS A 56 16.96 0.06 -1.30
C LYS A 56 16.75 1.10 -0.20
N ILE A 57 16.68 0.67 1.07
CA ILE A 57 16.63 1.57 2.22
C ILE A 57 17.99 2.22 2.44
N GLU A 58 19.08 1.42 2.38
CA GLU A 58 20.46 1.94 2.51
C GLU A 58 20.74 3.01 1.46
N ASP A 59 20.39 2.75 0.18
CA ASP A 59 20.56 3.69 -0.93
C ASP A 59 19.76 4.99 -0.72
N LYS A 60 18.51 4.88 -0.27
CA LYS A 60 17.67 6.05 0.00
C LYS A 60 18.13 6.86 1.19
N ALA A 61 18.59 6.22 2.24
CA ALA A 61 19.18 6.88 3.40
C ALA A 61 20.45 7.64 3.00
N LYS A 62 21.33 7.00 2.22
CA LYS A 62 22.53 7.63 1.66
C LYS A 62 22.20 8.83 0.79
N ALA A 63 21.23 8.71 -0.10
CA ALA A 63 20.77 9.83 -0.93
C ALA A 63 20.17 10.99 -0.10
N ALA A 64 19.56 10.69 1.04
CA ALA A 64 19.02 11.67 1.98
C ALA A 64 20.05 12.23 2.96
N GLY A 65 21.30 11.71 2.97
CA GLY A 65 22.37 12.16 3.88
C GLY A 65 22.15 11.78 5.35
N VAL A 66 21.40 10.70 5.62
CA VAL A 66 21.06 10.22 6.97
C VAL A 66 21.45 8.74 7.12
N THR A 67 21.44 8.23 8.35
CA THR A 67 21.59 6.78 8.57
C THR A 67 20.33 6.01 8.14
N PRO A 68 20.44 4.73 7.76
CA PRO A 68 19.26 3.91 7.45
C PRO A 68 18.25 3.89 8.59
N GLN A 69 18.68 3.79 9.85
CA GLN A 69 17.79 3.84 11.03
C GLN A 69 17.01 5.16 11.10
N GLN A 70 17.71 6.31 10.95
CA GLN A 70 17.05 7.62 10.94
C GLN A 70 16.04 7.75 9.79
N TYR A 71 16.37 7.15 8.64
CA TYR A 71 15.48 7.16 7.48
C TYR A 71 14.18 6.40 7.76
N VAL A 72 14.28 5.15 8.27
CA VAL A 72 13.08 4.33 8.56
C VAL A 72 12.30 4.88 9.74
N ASP A 73 12.95 5.40 10.78
CA ASP A 73 12.28 6.05 11.91
C ASP A 73 11.40 7.22 11.46
N LYS A 74 11.90 8.04 10.55
CA LYS A 74 11.13 9.15 9.97
C LYS A 74 9.89 8.67 9.22
N ILE A 75 9.98 7.57 8.48
CA ILE A 75 8.87 7.06 7.66
C ILE A 75 7.87 6.28 8.52
N VAL A 76 8.32 5.56 9.52
CA VAL A 76 7.44 4.73 10.35
C VAL A 76 6.80 5.52 11.48
N GLU A 77 7.61 6.26 12.24
CA GLU A 77 7.20 6.97 13.46
C GLU A 77 6.88 8.45 13.23
N GLY A 78 7.41 9.04 12.15
CA GLY A 78 7.28 10.48 11.88
C GLY A 78 5.84 10.91 11.56
N GLU A 79 5.62 12.23 11.53
CA GLU A 79 4.35 12.82 11.12
C GLU A 79 4.01 12.44 9.67
N GLY A 80 2.79 11.94 9.46
CA GLY A 80 2.37 11.37 8.17
C GLY A 80 3.01 10.02 7.82
N GLY A 81 3.70 9.39 8.78
CA GLY A 81 4.28 8.06 8.67
C GLY A 81 3.27 6.93 8.88
N PHE A 82 3.77 5.70 8.92
CA PHE A 82 2.92 4.50 9.00
C PHE A 82 1.99 4.51 10.22
N LYS A 83 2.54 4.71 11.41
CA LYS A 83 1.75 4.71 12.65
C LYS A 83 0.77 5.88 12.71
N SER A 84 1.17 7.04 12.17
CA SER A 84 0.32 8.23 12.03
C SER A 84 -0.88 7.95 11.13
N LEU A 85 -0.66 7.28 9.98
CA LEU A 85 -1.74 6.88 9.08
C LEU A 85 -2.68 5.84 9.72
N TRP A 86 -2.13 4.82 10.39
CA TRP A 86 -2.97 3.82 11.06
C TRP A 86 -3.79 4.40 12.20
N LYS A 87 -3.23 5.36 12.95
CA LYS A 87 -3.97 6.11 13.96
C LYS A 87 -5.08 6.95 13.32
N LEU A 88 -4.79 7.68 12.24
CA LEU A 88 -5.80 8.47 11.50
C LEU A 88 -6.94 7.57 11.03
N MET A 89 -6.63 6.41 10.44
CA MET A 89 -7.62 5.48 9.89
C MET A 89 -8.32 4.61 10.95
N ASN A 90 -8.08 4.87 12.24
CA ASN A 90 -8.66 4.12 13.36
C ASN A 90 -8.40 2.61 13.25
N ILE A 91 -7.15 2.22 12.91
CA ILE A 91 -6.73 0.82 12.84
C ILE A 91 -6.44 0.29 14.25
N SER A 92 -7.07 -0.80 14.62
CA SER A 92 -7.06 -1.38 15.96
C SER A 92 -6.07 -2.53 16.15
N TYR A 93 -4.86 -2.40 15.57
CA TYR A 93 -3.82 -3.41 15.75
C TYR A 93 -3.39 -3.51 17.22
N ASP A 94 -3.09 -4.74 17.66
CA ASP A 94 -2.61 -5.01 19.02
C ASP A 94 -1.09 -4.90 19.10
N ARG A 95 -0.40 -5.18 17.98
CA ARG A 95 1.06 -5.16 17.92
C ARG A 95 1.55 -4.63 16.58
N PHE A 96 2.57 -3.76 16.65
CA PHE A 96 3.30 -3.27 15.51
C PHE A 96 4.75 -3.71 15.63
N ILE A 97 5.25 -4.53 14.70
CA ILE A 97 6.63 -5.00 14.67
C ILE A 97 7.45 -4.18 13.67
N ARG A 98 8.69 -3.92 14.04
CA ARG A 98 9.72 -3.40 13.15
C ARG A 98 10.81 -4.47 12.99
N THR A 99 11.29 -4.75 11.78
CA THR A 99 12.37 -5.72 11.61
C THR A 99 13.68 -5.25 12.23
N THR A 100 13.80 -3.95 12.53
CA THR A 100 14.91 -3.34 13.28
C THR A 100 14.77 -3.46 14.82
N ASP A 101 13.66 -3.99 15.35
CA ASP A 101 13.53 -4.22 16.79
C ASP A 101 14.57 -5.26 17.26
N ASP A 102 15.31 -4.93 18.31
CA ASP A 102 16.40 -5.79 18.85
C ASP A 102 15.98 -7.23 19.10
N TYR A 103 14.76 -7.44 19.65
CA TYR A 103 14.23 -8.77 19.93
C TYR A 103 13.94 -9.58 18.66
N HIS A 104 13.62 -8.90 17.55
CA HIS A 104 13.43 -9.52 16.25
C HIS A 104 14.77 -9.90 15.64
N VAL A 105 15.74 -8.98 15.63
CA VAL A 105 17.11 -9.21 15.15
C VAL A 105 17.74 -10.41 15.85
N GLU A 106 17.67 -10.45 17.19
CA GLU A 106 18.16 -11.58 17.99
C GLU A 106 17.49 -12.91 17.61
N ALA A 107 16.18 -12.90 17.41
CA ALA A 107 15.42 -14.08 17.02
C ALA A 107 15.81 -14.58 15.62
N ILE A 108 15.96 -13.67 14.65
CA ILE A 108 16.36 -14.01 13.29
C ILE A 108 17.75 -14.62 13.24
N GLN A 109 18.71 -14.12 14.01
CA GLN A 109 20.04 -14.72 14.11
C GLN A 109 19.96 -16.18 14.59
N LYS A 110 19.18 -16.44 15.65
CA LYS A 110 18.98 -17.80 16.17
C LYS A 110 18.28 -18.72 15.18
N ILE A 111 17.28 -18.21 14.45
CA ILE A 111 16.54 -18.96 13.43
C ILE A 111 17.45 -19.33 12.26
N PHE A 112 18.22 -18.36 11.77
CA PHE A 112 19.15 -18.58 10.65
C PHE A 112 20.21 -19.62 11.00
N ARG A 113 20.81 -19.52 12.20
CA ARG A 113 21.76 -20.52 12.73
C ARG A 113 21.13 -21.91 12.82
N GLU A 114 19.91 -22.02 13.37
CA GLU A 114 19.24 -23.32 13.51
C GLU A 114 18.95 -23.97 12.15
N LEU A 115 18.50 -23.19 11.17
CA LEU A 115 18.30 -23.68 9.79
C LEU A 115 19.63 -24.13 9.15
N TYR A 116 20.73 -23.45 9.45
CA TYR A 116 22.07 -23.84 9.01
C TYR A 116 22.53 -25.15 9.68
N ASP A 117 22.40 -25.24 11.00
CA ASP A 117 22.78 -26.43 11.76
C ASP A 117 21.96 -27.67 11.37
N ARG A 118 20.70 -27.49 10.95
CA ARG A 118 19.84 -28.54 10.40
C ARG A 118 20.19 -28.92 8.96
N GLY A 119 21.06 -28.18 8.30
CA GLY A 119 21.45 -28.37 6.91
C GLY A 119 20.39 -27.95 5.88
N ASP A 120 19.38 -27.21 6.31
CA ASP A 120 18.38 -26.59 5.41
C ASP A 120 18.86 -25.25 4.82
N ILE A 121 19.89 -24.65 5.44
CA ILE A 121 20.69 -23.58 4.84
C ILE A 121 22.11 -24.10 4.61
N TYR A 122 22.71 -23.73 3.47
CA TYR A 122 24.08 -24.08 3.09
C TYR A 122 24.77 -22.94 2.35
N GLU A 123 26.09 -22.90 2.41
CA GLU A 123 26.93 -21.92 1.71
C GLU A 123 27.10 -22.31 0.23
N GLY A 124 27.06 -21.35 -0.66
CA GLY A 124 27.24 -21.52 -2.09
C GLY A 124 27.57 -20.22 -2.79
N THR A 125 27.79 -20.30 -4.12
CA THR A 125 28.03 -19.11 -4.95
C THR A 125 26.81 -18.86 -5.81
N TYR A 126 26.26 -17.67 -5.72
CA TYR A 126 25.17 -17.25 -6.56
C TYR A 126 25.70 -16.58 -7.85
N LYS A 127 25.21 -17.08 -8.99
CA LYS A 127 25.40 -16.45 -10.31
C LYS A 127 24.03 -16.32 -10.97
N GLY A 128 23.58 -15.10 -11.25
CA GLY A 128 22.27 -14.91 -11.86
C GLY A 128 21.92 -13.47 -12.17
N ARG A 129 20.70 -13.30 -12.67
CA ARG A 129 20.12 -12.02 -13.06
C ARG A 129 19.40 -11.39 -11.86
N TYR A 130 19.93 -10.32 -11.34
CA TYR A 130 19.38 -9.64 -10.15
C TYR A 130 18.57 -8.41 -10.53
N CYS A 131 17.36 -8.33 -10.01
CA CYS A 131 16.52 -7.15 -10.11
C CYS A 131 16.63 -6.33 -8.81
N THR A 132 17.42 -5.27 -8.81
CA THR A 132 17.60 -4.39 -7.65
C THR A 132 16.29 -3.81 -7.12
N PRO A 133 15.32 -3.34 -7.96
CA PRO A 133 14.07 -2.80 -7.45
C PRO A 133 13.12 -3.81 -6.78
N CYS A 134 13.17 -5.08 -7.18
CA CYS A 134 12.34 -6.15 -6.62
C CYS A 134 13.11 -6.98 -5.59
N GLU A 135 14.42 -6.72 -5.46
CA GLU A 135 15.33 -7.51 -4.62
C GLU A 135 15.20 -9.02 -4.89
N SER A 136 15.06 -9.38 -6.16
CA SER A 136 14.77 -10.75 -6.59
C SER A 136 15.76 -11.20 -7.65
N PHE A 137 16.21 -12.44 -7.52
CA PHE A 137 16.99 -13.11 -8.54
C PHE A 137 16.09 -13.90 -9.46
N TRP A 138 16.52 -13.98 -10.73
CA TRP A 138 15.83 -14.68 -11.79
C TRP A 138 16.80 -15.53 -12.56
N THR A 139 16.37 -16.71 -12.95
CA THR A 139 17.07 -17.48 -13.98
C THR A 139 16.82 -16.85 -15.35
N GLU A 140 17.72 -17.08 -16.30
CA GLU A 140 17.57 -16.56 -17.67
C GLU A 140 16.22 -16.95 -18.29
N SER A 141 15.73 -18.17 -18.02
CA SER A 141 14.44 -18.67 -18.50
C SER A 141 13.21 -18.02 -17.88
N GLN A 142 13.35 -17.34 -16.76
CA GLN A 142 12.26 -16.65 -16.05
C GLN A 142 12.12 -15.20 -16.47
N LEU A 143 13.12 -14.64 -17.16
CA LEU A 143 13.09 -13.26 -17.62
C LEU A 143 12.07 -13.09 -18.76
N LYS A 144 11.47 -11.92 -18.84
CA LYS A 144 10.63 -11.47 -19.96
C LYS A 144 11.42 -10.42 -20.74
N ASP A 145 11.84 -10.76 -21.94
CA ASP A 145 12.66 -9.89 -22.82
C ASP A 145 13.90 -9.33 -22.10
N GLY A 146 14.59 -10.17 -21.30
CA GLY A 146 15.77 -9.77 -20.53
C GLY A 146 15.48 -8.91 -19.29
N CYS A 147 14.20 -8.75 -18.95
CA CYS A 147 13.75 -7.92 -17.84
C CYS A 147 13.09 -8.76 -16.72
N CYS A 148 13.03 -8.19 -15.54
CA CYS A 148 12.35 -8.77 -14.39
C CYS A 148 10.87 -9.04 -14.70
N PRO A 149 10.35 -10.25 -14.53
CA PRO A 149 8.94 -10.57 -14.81
C PRO A 149 7.95 -9.89 -13.91
N ASP A 150 8.37 -9.47 -12.69
CA ASP A 150 7.50 -8.81 -11.71
C ASP A 150 7.34 -7.31 -11.98
N CYS A 151 8.42 -6.61 -12.34
CA CYS A 151 8.39 -5.14 -12.48
C CYS A 151 8.75 -4.62 -13.87
N GLY A 152 9.16 -5.49 -14.80
CA GLY A 152 9.52 -5.13 -16.18
C GLY A 152 10.82 -4.32 -16.32
N ARG A 153 11.64 -4.17 -15.28
CA ARG A 153 12.91 -3.42 -15.33
C ARG A 153 14.08 -4.30 -15.73
N PRO A 154 15.14 -3.74 -16.32
CA PRO A 154 16.36 -4.48 -16.62
C PRO A 154 16.95 -5.11 -15.38
N VAL A 155 17.53 -6.29 -15.53
CA VAL A 155 18.27 -7.02 -14.49
C VAL A 155 19.77 -6.92 -14.77
N VAL A 156 20.59 -7.06 -13.73
CA VAL A 156 22.05 -7.04 -13.81
C VAL A 156 22.62 -8.42 -13.52
N ASP A 157 23.78 -8.74 -14.09
CA ASP A 157 24.53 -9.92 -13.68
C ASP A 157 25.08 -9.73 -12.28
N ALA A 158 24.86 -10.72 -11.41
CA ALA A 158 25.41 -10.73 -10.07
C ALA A 158 26.06 -12.09 -9.78
N GLU A 159 27.26 -12.04 -9.21
CA GLU A 159 27.98 -13.19 -8.69
C GLU A 159 28.42 -12.85 -7.26
N GLU A 160 27.99 -13.67 -6.28
CA GLU A 160 28.19 -13.37 -4.86
C GLU A 160 28.25 -14.69 -4.06
N GLU A 161 29.17 -14.78 -3.09
CA GLU A 161 29.08 -15.83 -2.06
C GLU A 161 27.82 -15.58 -1.24
N ALA A 162 27.02 -16.59 -1.02
CA ALA A 162 25.76 -16.48 -0.32
C ALA A 162 25.35 -17.78 0.35
N TYR A 163 24.46 -17.67 1.33
CA TYR A 163 23.75 -18.80 1.91
C TYR A 163 22.45 -19.05 1.15
N PHE A 164 22.12 -20.34 0.99
CA PHE A 164 20.93 -20.81 0.27
C PHE A 164 20.05 -21.65 1.17
N PHE A 165 18.75 -21.37 1.17
CA PHE A 165 17.74 -22.24 1.77
C PHE A 165 17.30 -23.30 0.75
N ARG A 166 17.29 -24.60 1.14
CA ARG A 166 16.92 -25.75 0.29
C ARG A 166 15.41 -25.78 0.00
N LEU A 167 14.91 -24.73 -0.66
CA LEU A 167 13.49 -24.62 -0.98
C LEU A 167 13.02 -25.77 -1.87
N SER A 168 13.85 -26.24 -2.78
CA SER A 168 13.57 -27.38 -3.69
C SER A 168 13.20 -28.66 -2.94
N LYS A 169 13.75 -28.89 -1.74
CA LYS A 169 13.47 -30.05 -0.87
C LYS A 169 12.00 -30.12 -0.45
N TYR A 170 11.28 -29.00 -0.45
CA TYR A 170 9.92 -28.88 0.09
C TYR A 170 8.82 -28.90 -0.99
N ALA A 171 9.17 -29.04 -2.28
CA ALA A 171 8.22 -28.99 -3.39
C ALA A 171 7.04 -29.97 -3.23
N ASP A 172 7.33 -31.26 -2.99
CA ASP A 172 6.29 -32.29 -2.83
C ASP A 172 5.41 -32.06 -1.61
N ARG A 173 6.02 -31.59 -0.49
CA ARG A 173 5.27 -31.28 0.74
C ARG A 173 4.33 -30.09 0.54
N LEU A 174 4.73 -29.10 -0.23
CA LEU A 174 3.90 -27.93 -0.58
C LEU A 174 2.75 -28.32 -1.51
N LEU A 175 2.99 -29.14 -2.52
CA LEU A 175 1.92 -29.66 -3.40
C LEU A 175 0.90 -30.47 -2.58
N LYS A 176 1.39 -31.34 -1.69
CA LYS A 176 0.54 -32.13 -0.79
C LYS A 176 -0.28 -31.22 0.15
N LEU A 177 0.32 -30.14 0.69
CA LEU A 177 -0.39 -29.16 1.51
C LEU A 177 -1.59 -28.56 0.77
N TYR A 178 -1.43 -28.17 -0.49
CA TYR A 178 -2.54 -27.60 -1.28
C TYR A 178 -3.60 -28.63 -1.65
N ASP A 179 -3.25 -29.90 -1.76
CA ASP A 179 -4.21 -30.97 -2.05
C ASP A 179 -5.03 -31.39 -0.82
N GLU A 180 -4.38 -31.49 0.34
CA GLU A 180 -5.00 -31.92 1.59
C GLU A 180 -5.72 -30.77 2.33
N HIS A 181 -5.27 -29.51 2.10
CA HIS A 181 -5.78 -28.31 2.76
C HIS A 181 -6.14 -27.21 1.73
N PRO A 182 -7.21 -27.40 0.95
CA PRO A 182 -7.62 -26.42 -0.07
C PRO A 182 -7.98 -25.05 0.51
N GLU A 183 -8.27 -24.97 1.82
CA GLU A 183 -8.51 -23.72 2.55
C GLU A 183 -7.25 -22.94 2.86
N PHE A 184 -6.06 -23.58 2.79
CA PHE A 184 -4.78 -22.95 3.16
C PHE A 184 -4.47 -21.72 2.31
N LEU A 185 -4.73 -21.79 0.99
CA LEU A 185 -4.51 -20.66 0.08
C LEU A 185 -5.80 -20.27 -0.62
N THR A 186 -6.21 -19.02 -0.46
CA THR A 186 -7.42 -18.47 -1.06
C THR A 186 -7.14 -17.11 -1.73
N PRO A 187 -7.88 -16.72 -2.78
CA PRO A 187 -8.88 -17.50 -3.52
C PRO A 187 -8.26 -18.65 -4.35
N ALA A 188 -9.09 -19.58 -4.80
CA ALA A 188 -8.65 -20.80 -5.50
C ALA A 188 -7.81 -20.55 -6.77
N SER A 189 -7.98 -19.39 -7.43
CA SER A 189 -7.14 -18.99 -8.57
C SER A 189 -5.65 -18.92 -8.19
N ARG A 190 -5.32 -18.56 -6.95
CA ARG A 190 -3.94 -18.51 -6.46
C ARG A 190 -3.34 -19.89 -6.25
N VAL A 191 -4.13 -20.86 -5.86
CA VAL A 191 -3.67 -22.26 -5.72
C VAL A 191 -3.14 -22.79 -7.06
N ASN A 192 -3.89 -22.60 -8.14
CA ASN A 192 -3.48 -23.05 -9.47
C ASN A 192 -2.17 -22.36 -9.95
N GLU A 193 -2.06 -21.06 -9.68
CA GLU A 193 -0.86 -20.29 -9.99
C GLU A 193 0.37 -20.83 -9.23
N MET A 194 0.23 -21.09 -7.93
CA MET A 194 1.32 -21.59 -7.10
C MET A 194 1.69 -23.03 -7.44
N LYS A 195 0.72 -23.92 -7.70
CA LYS A 195 0.98 -25.28 -8.19
C LYS A 195 1.72 -25.28 -9.53
N ALA A 196 1.33 -24.41 -10.46
CA ALA A 196 2.02 -24.26 -11.74
C ALA A 196 3.47 -23.80 -11.55
N PHE A 197 3.70 -22.86 -10.63
CA PHE A 197 5.05 -22.40 -10.31
C PHE A 197 5.92 -23.50 -9.68
N ILE A 198 5.40 -24.26 -8.71
CA ILE A 198 6.13 -25.35 -8.05
C ILE A 198 6.48 -26.45 -9.07
N ASN A 199 5.55 -26.79 -9.96
CA ASN A 199 5.74 -27.84 -10.99
C ASN A 199 6.77 -27.46 -12.08
N GLN A 200 7.15 -26.18 -12.20
CA GLN A 200 8.28 -25.76 -13.05
C GLN A 200 9.65 -26.11 -12.44
N GLY A 201 9.68 -26.58 -11.19
CA GLY A 201 10.88 -26.90 -10.43
C GLY A 201 11.32 -25.74 -9.54
N LEU A 202 11.14 -25.91 -8.23
CA LEU A 202 11.64 -24.94 -7.24
C LEU A 202 13.16 -24.93 -7.21
N GLN A 203 13.75 -23.74 -7.29
CA GLN A 203 15.17 -23.52 -7.05
C GLN A 203 15.42 -23.17 -5.60
N ASP A 204 16.60 -23.50 -5.08
CA ASP A 204 17.01 -23.11 -3.74
C ASP A 204 17.09 -21.58 -3.64
N LEU A 205 16.62 -21.04 -2.53
CA LEU A 205 16.48 -19.62 -2.33
C LEU A 205 17.73 -19.04 -1.71
N CYS A 206 18.34 -18.04 -2.36
CA CYS A 206 19.41 -17.27 -1.75
C CYS A 206 18.87 -16.46 -0.56
N VAL A 207 19.48 -16.65 0.64
CA VAL A 207 18.98 -16.09 1.92
C VAL A 207 19.99 -15.21 2.64
N SER A 208 21.08 -14.83 1.99
CA SER A 208 22.02 -13.84 2.52
C SER A 208 22.58 -12.93 1.42
N ARG A 209 23.21 -11.83 1.84
CA ARG A 209 23.89 -10.87 0.97
C ARG A 209 25.17 -10.37 1.60
N THR A 210 26.15 -9.98 0.74
CA THR A 210 27.37 -9.28 1.14
C THR A 210 27.47 -7.89 0.48
N SER A 211 26.60 -7.61 -0.50
CA SER A 211 26.61 -6.39 -1.31
C SER A 211 26.11 -5.13 -0.59
N PHE A 212 25.45 -5.27 0.54
CA PHE A 212 25.01 -4.17 1.42
C PHE A 212 25.11 -4.58 2.90
N THR A 213 25.01 -3.60 3.81
CA THR A 213 25.23 -3.83 5.25
C THR A 213 23.99 -3.62 6.11
N TRP A 214 22.95 -2.99 5.57
CA TRP A 214 21.72 -2.71 6.28
C TRP A 214 20.78 -3.94 6.29
N GLY A 215 20.96 -4.80 7.28
CA GLY A 215 20.22 -6.05 7.48
C GLY A 215 20.63 -6.72 8.79
N VAL A 216 20.00 -7.85 9.13
CA VAL A 216 20.36 -8.66 10.28
C VAL A 216 21.70 -9.38 10.01
N PRO A 217 22.79 -9.12 10.76
CA PRO A 217 24.06 -9.81 10.53
C PRO A 217 23.93 -11.32 10.82
N VAL A 218 24.51 -12.16 9.98
CA VAL A 218 24.67 -13.59 10.27
C VAL A 218 25.69 -13.72 11.42
N ASP A 219 25.28 -14.25 12.56
CA ASP A 219 26.07 -14.21 13.80
C ASP A 219 27.38 -15.01 13.76
N PHE A 220 27.45 -16.07 12.93
CA PHE A 220 28.65 -16.88 12.71
C PHE A 220 29.46 -16.49 11.46
N ASP A 221 28.93 -15.59 10.62
CA ASP A 221 29.62 -15.04 9.46
C ASP A 221 29.20 -13.59 9.20
N PRO A 222 29.72 -12.63 9.98
CA PRO A 222 29.27 -11.23 9.99
C PRO A 222 29.49 -10.46 8.69
N LYS A 223 30.21 -11.02 7.69
CA LYS A 223 30.30 -10.43 6.35
C LYS A 223 28.97 -10.52 5.58
N HIS A 224 28.07 -11.44 5.99
CA HIS A 224 26.75 -11.62 5.43
C HIS A 224 25.67 -10.97 6.28
N VAL A 225 24.67 -10.39 5.62
CA VAL A 225 23.40 -10.05 6.24
C VAL A 225 22.30 -11.00 5.75
N VAL A 226 21.37 -11.32 6.63
CA VAL A 226 20.22 -12.17 6.31
C VAL A 226 19.38 -11.46 5.25
N TYR A 227 19.02 -12.21 4.21
CA TYR A 227 18.20 -11.67 3.13
C TYR A 227 16.74 -11.52 3.55
N VAL A 228 16.14 -10.47 3.03
CA VAL A 228 14.88 -9.87 3.46
C VAL A 228 13.73 -10.86 3.75
N TRP A 229 13.57 -11.93 2.98
CA TRP A 229 12.43 -12.83 3.16
C TRP A 229 12.51 -13.75 4.37
N VAL A 230 13.71 -14.16 4.83
CA VAL A 230 13.85 -14.87 6.12
C VAL A 230 13.53 -13.92 7.26
N ASP A 231 14.10 -12.72 7.19
CA ASP A 231 13.87 -11.64 8.13
C ASP A 231 12.38 -11.27 8.18
N ALA A 232 11.81 -10.90 7.03
CA ALA A 232 10.43 -10.44 6.95
C ALA A 232 9.39 -11.51 7.34
N LEU A 233 9.53 -12.79 6.93
CA LEU A 233 8.47 -13.78 7.15
C LEU A 233 8.39 -14.26 8.60
N PHE A 234 9.51 -14.37 9.31
CA PHE A 234 9.48 -14.76 10.72
C PHE A 234 8.93 -13.68 11.65
N ASN A 235 8.66 -12.45 11.16
CA ASN A 235 8.00 -11.43 11.97
C ASN A 235 6.73 -11.92 12.64
N TYR A 236 5.95 -12.75 11.94
CA TYR A 236 4.68 -13.31 12.42
C TYR A 236 4.81 -14.15 13.68
N MET A 237 5.97 -14.71 13.94
CA MET A 237 6.25 -15.49 15.12
C MET A 237 7.10 -14.74 16.15
N THR A 238 8.09 -13.97 15.69
CA THR A 238 8.97 -13.21 16.60
C THR A 238 8.18 -12.12 17.33
N ALA A 239 7.18 -11.54 16.69
CA ALA A 239 6.22 -10.63 17.33
C ALA A 239 5.42 -11.28 18.45
N LEU A 240 5.30 -12.62 18.48
CA LEU A 240 4.67 -13.38 19.58
C LEU A 240 5.66 -13.86 20.64
N GLY A 241 6.97 -13.65 20.42
CA GLY A 241 8.03 -14.07 21.35
C GLY A 241 8.81 -15.32 20.91
N TYR A 242 8.65 -15.77 19.66
CA TYR A 242 9.44 -16.91 19.17
C TYR A 242 10.93 -16.58 19.13
N LYS A 243 11.74 -17.41 19.80
CA LYS A 243 13.21 -17.26 19.91
C LYS A 243 13.70 -15.97 20.59
N ASN A 244 12.82 -15.24 21.25
CA ASN A 244 13.17 -14.03 22.03
C ASN A 244 12.46 -14.02 23.38
N HIS A 245 12.77 -13.01 24.22
CA HIS A 245 12.23 -12.88 25.57
C HIS A 245 11.27 -11.68 25.73
N LYS A 246 10.94 -11.00 24.63
CA LYS A 246 10.09 -9.80 24.67
C LYS A 246 8.64 -10.15 24.96
N TYR A 247 8.15 -11.22 24.33
CA TYR A 247 6.76 -11.67 24.44
C TYR A 247 6.71 -13.18 24.72
N HIS A 248 5.56 -13.68 25.17
CA HIS A 248 5.35 -15.08 25.51
C HIS A 248 3.99 -15.59 24.99
N ASP A 249 3.62 -15.14 23.79
CA ASP A 249 2.28 -15.33 23.21
C ASP A 249 2.23 -16.41 22.12
N VAL A 250 3.36 -17.05 21.80
CA VAL A 250 3.45 -18.07 20.72
C VAL A 250 2.44 -19.20 20.95
N GLU A 251 2.46 -19.83 22.12
CA GLU A 251 1.56 -20.95 22.45
C GLU A 251 0.09 -20.51 22.46
N LYS A 252 -0.15 -19.22 22.75
CA LYS A 252 -1.49 -18.66 22.82
C LYS A 252 -2.08 -18.40 21.44
N TYR A 253 -1.33 -17.83 20.49
CA TYR A 253 -1.88 -17.35 19.24
C TYR A 253 -1.40 -18.10 17.99
N TRP A 254 -0.19 -18.71 18.01
CA TRP A 254 0.26 -19.48 16.86
C TRP A 254 -0.42 -20.87 16.81
N PRO A 255 -0.81 -21.40 15.65
CA PRO A 255 -0.66 -20.82 14.31
C PRO A 255 -1.67 -19.70 14.01
N ALA A 256 -1.27 -18.77 13.13
CA ALA A 256 -2.13 -17.69 12.67
C ALA A 256 -3.39 -18.25 11.99
N ASP A 257 -4.54 -17.62 12.25
CA ASP A 257 -5.80 -17.98 11.61
C ASP A 257 -5.81 -17.52 10.14
N VAL A 258 -5.22 -16.33 9.86
CA VAL A 258 -5.08 -15.85 8.49
C VAL A 258 -4.00 -14.78 8.35
N HIS A 259 -3.22 -14.89 7.26
CA HIS A 259 -2.38 -13.83 6.74
C HIS A 259 -3.08 -13.19 5.54
N PHE A 260 -3.47 -11.91 5.63
CA PHE A 260 -3.92 -11.13 4.49
C PHE A 260 -2.74 -10.51 3.78
N VAL A 261 -2.59 -10.76 2.50
CA VAL A 261 -1.46 -10.30 1.70
C VAL A 261 -1.91 -9.86 0.31
N GLY A 262 -1.21 -8.89 -0.28
CA GLY A 262 -1.42 -8.55 -1.68
C GLY A 262 -1.01 -9.70 -2.60
N LYS A 263 -1.68 -9.85 -3.73
CA LYS A 263 -1.43 -10.94 -4.68
C LYS A 263 0.04 -11.03 -5.16
N GLU A 264 0.76 -9.91 -5.14
CA GLU A 264 2.18 -9.82 -5.53
C GLU A 264 3.13 -10.56 -4.61
N ILE A 265 2.74 -10.75 -3.34
CA ILE A 265 3.56 -11.44 -2.33
C ILE A 265 2.97 -12.78 -1.87
N VAL A 266 1.94 -13.26 -2.54
CA VAL A 266 1.32 -14.57 -2.25
C VAL A 266 2.36 -15.69 -2.35
N ARG A 267 3.26 -15.66 -3.34
CA ARG A 267 4.31 -16.66 -3.51
C ARG A 267 5.21 -16.81 -2.28
N PHE A 268 5.57 -15.69 -1.67
CA PHE A 268 6.42 -15.69 -0.48
C PHE A 268 5.70 -16.29 0.75
N HIS A 269 4.41 -15.99 0.89
CA HIS A 269 3.61 -16.44 2.04
C HIS A 269 3.02 -17.83 1.89
N SER A 270 2.89 -18.34 0.67
CA SER A 270 2.29 -19.66 0.43
C SER A 270 3.28 -20.75 -0.02
N ILE A 271 4.50 -20.37 -0.43
CA ILE A 271 5.57 -21.29 -0.79
C ILE A 271 6.74 -21.18 0.18
N ILE A 272 7.37 -20.00 0.29
CA ILE A 272 8.60 -19.83 1.07
C ILE A 272 8.32 -19.92 2.56
N TRP A 273 7.30 -19.23 3.06
CA TRP A 273 6.93 -19.24 4.48
C TRP A 273 6.59 -20.65 5.00
N PRO A 274 5.67 -21.40 4.39
CA PRO A 274 5.41 -22.77 4.84
C PRO A 274 6.62 -23.68 4.70
N ALA A 275 7.47 -23.53 3.69
CA ALA A 275 8.71 -24.33 3.57
C ALA A 275 9.67 -24.08 4.73
N MET A 276 9.86 -22.81 5.14
CA MET A 276 10.70 -22.45 6.30
C MET A 276 10.11 -23.00 7.61
N LEU A 277 8.80 -22.91 7.79
CA LEU A 277 8.13 -23.51 8.95
C LEU A 277 8.28 -25.03 8.98
N MET A 278 8.14 -25.69 7.83
CA MET A 278 8.37 -27.13 7.70
C MET A 278 9.81 -27.53 8.02
N ALA A 279 10.81 -26.68 7.68
CA ALA A 279 12.21 -26.90 8.00
C ALA A 279 12.49 -26.81 9.51
N MET A 280 11.69 -26.01 10.21
CA MET A 280 11.76 -25.80 11.65
C MET A 280 10.83 -26.72 12.45
N ASP A 281 10.10 -27.63 11.79
CA ASP A 281 9.06 -28.49 12.39
C ASP A 281 7.96 -27.68 13.11
N LEU A 282 7.62 -26.50 12.59
CA LEU A 282 6.63 -25.60 13.18
C LEU A 282 5.25 -25.77 12.52
N PRO A 283 4.15 -25.56 13.27
CA PRO A 283 2.80 -25.54 12.69
C PRO A 283 2.68 -24.45 11.62
N LEU A 284 1.91 -24.76 10.55
CA LEU A 284 1.64 -23.81 9.47
C LEU A 284 0.47 -22.88 9.84
N PRO A 285 0.41 -21.66 9.31
CA PRO A 285 -0.77 -20.82 9.41
C PRO A 285 -1.97 -21.53 8.79
N LYS A 286 -3.17 -21.29 9.31
CA LYS A 286 -4.39 -21.97 8.82
C LYS A 286 -4.78 -21.48 7.43
N ARG A 287 -4.52 -20.19 7.11
CA ARG A 287 -4.89 -19.61 5.83
C ARG A 287 -3.96 -18.47 5.41
N VAL A 288 -3.66 -18.42 4.11
CA VAL A 288 -3.10 -17.26 3.41
C VAL A 288 -4.15 -16.77 2.42
N TYR A 289 -4.53 -15.50 2.51
CA TYR A 289 -5.49 -14.89 1.60
C TYR A 289 -4.82 -13.82 0.74
N GLY A 290 -4.75 -14.09 -0.56
CA GLY A 290 -4.17 -13.18 -1.54
C GLY A 290 -5.22 -12.24 -2.12
N HIS A 291 -5.31 -11.00 -1.61
CA HIS A 291 -6.25 -10.00 -2.13
C HIS A 291 -5.80 -9.36 -3.45
N GLY A 292 -6.76 -8.81 -4.19
CA GLY A 292 -6.52 -8.09 -5.43
C GLY A 292 -5.90 -6.70 -5.21
N TRP A 293 -5.48 -6.06 -6.29
CA TRP A 293 -4.96 -4.69 -6.26
C TRP A 293 -6.07 -3.66 -6.39
N LEU A 294 -5.84 -2.49 -5.82
CA LEU A 294 -6.52 -1.27 -6.25
C LEU A 294 -5.72 -0.63 -7.38
N LEU A 295 -6.34 -0.59 -8.54
CA LEU A 295 -5.82 0.01 -9.75
C LEU A 295 -6.39 1.42 -9.91
N LEU A 296 -5.72 2.28 -10.65
CA LEU A 296 -6.28 3.51 -11.19
C LEU A 296 -6.64 3.32 -12.67
N GLU A 297 -7.44 4.19 -13.22
CA GLU A 297 -7.60 4.27 -14.67
C GLU A 297 -6.22 4.46 -15.30
N GLY A 298 -5.83 3.53 -16.19
CA GLY A 298 -4.47 3.47 -16.75
C GLY A 298 -3.50 2.49 -16.06
N GLY A 299 -3.95 1.72 -15.05
CA GLY A 299 -3.23 0.58 -14.49
C GLY A 299 -2.78 0.72 -13.04
N LYS A 300 -1.76 -0.05 -12.66
CA LYS A 300 -1.25 -0.12 -11.28
C LYS A 300 -0.74 1.25 -10.79
N MET A 301 -1.11 1.62 -9.56
CA MET A 301 -0.53 2.77 -8.86
C MET A 301 0.98 2.62 -8.76
N SER A 302 1.70 3.65 -9.16
CA SER A 302 3.16 3.68 -9.08
C SER A 302 3.63 5.09 -8.76
N LYS A 303 4.46 5.21 -7.72
CA LYS A 303 5.05 6.50 -7.32
C LYS A 303 5.91 7.12 -8.42
N SER A 304 6.60 6.28 -9.20
CA SER A 304 7.37 6.73 -10.36
C SER A 304 6.51 7.29 -11.50
N LYS A 305 5.21 6.96 -11.54
CA LYS A 305 4.25 7.51 -12.51
C LYS A 305 3.48 8.72 -11.97
N GLY A 306 3.67 9.08 -10.69
CA GLY A 306 2.97 10.20 -10.03
C GLY A 306 1.46 10.00 -9.85
N ASN A 307 0.94 8.77 -10.02
CA ASN A 307 -0.48 8.44 -9.95
C ASN A 307 -0.87 7.77 -8.63
N VAL A 308 -0.36 8.23 -7.49
CA VAL A 308 -0.64 7.65 -6.17
C VAL A 308 -1.77 8.43 -5.49
N VAL A 309 -2.76 7.70 -4.97
CA VAL A 309 -3.85 8.26 -4.17
C VAL A 309 -3.43 8.27 -2.69
N ASP A 310 -3.38 9.47 -2.10
CA ASP A 310 -2.99 9.67 -0.70
C ASP A 310 -4.20 9.45 0.22
N PRO A 311 -4.18 8.41 1.09
CA PRO A 311 -5.28 8.13 2.01
C PRO A 311 -5.48 9.22 3.06
N VAL A 312 -4.45 9.98 3.43
CA VAL A 312 -4.55 11.09 4.40
C VAL A 312 -5.45 12.18 3.84
N VAL A 313 -5.22 12.57 2.58
CA VAL A 313 -6.03 13.58 1.89
C VAL A 313 -7.49 13.13 1.80
N LEU A 314 -7.73 11.88 1.42
CA LEU A 314 -9.09 11.33 1.33
C LEU A 314 -9.79 11.32 2.70
N CYS A 315 -9.12 10.88 3.75
CA CYS A 315 -9.67 10.85 5.10
C CYS A 315 -10.00 12.24 5.64
N GLN A 316 -9.14 13.23 5.36
CA GLN A 316 -9.38 14.63 5.75
C GLN A 316 -10.56 15.25 5.00
N ARG A 317 -10.75 14.89 3.74
CA ARG A 317 -11.78 15.46 2.87
C ARG A 317 -13.16 14.83 3.08
N TYR A 318 -13.22 13.50 3.21
CA TYR A 318 -14.47 12.74 3.25
C TYR A 318 -14.79 12.10 4.61
N GLY A 319 -13.87 12.13 5.53
CA GLY A 319 -13.97 11.42 6.80
C GLY A 319 -13.46 9.98 6.73
N VAL A 320 -12.92 9.51 7.85
CA VAL A 320 -12.27 8.20 7.96
C VAL A 320 -13.25 7.05 7.68
N ASP A 321 -14.42 7.07 8.29
CA ASP A 321 -15.41 6.01 8.16
C ASP A 321 -15.96 5.90 6.72
N ALA A 322 -16.08 7.03 6.01
CA ALA A 322 -16.50 7.02 4.61
C ALA A 322 -15.47 6.34 3.71
N ILE A 323 -14.17 6.57 3.96
CA ILE A 323 -13.08 5.93 3.22
C ILE A 323 -13.00 4.43 3.57
N ARG A 324 -13.11 4.05 4.84
CA ARG A 324 -13.15 2.65 5.26
C ARG A 324 -14.31 1.90 4.62
N PHE A 325 -15.51 2.50 4.63
CA PHE A 325 -16.68 1.95 3.97
C PHE A 325 -16.47 1.75 2.47
N PHE A 326 -16.00 2.78 1.78
CA PHE A 326 -15.73 2.75 0.35
C PHE A 326 -14.78 1.59 -0.02
N LEU A 327 -13.67 1.44 0.70
CA LEU A 327 -12.68 0.40 0.45
C LEU A 327 -13.29 -1.01 0.58
N MET A 328 -14.20 -1.22 1.52
CA MET A 328 -14.82 -2.53 1.76
C MET A 328 -16.08 -2.77 0.93
N ARG A 329 -16.71 -1.72 0.41
CA ARG A 329 -17.98 -1.77 -0.33
C ARG A 329 -17.80 -1.90 -1.84
N SER A 330 -16.81 -1.20 -2.40
CA SER A 330 -16.74 -0.98 -3.84
C SER A 330 -16.04 -2.09 -4.60
N PHE A 331 -15.25 -2.95 -3.93
CA PHE A 331 -14.41 -3.95 -4.58
C PHE A 331 -14.54 -5.33 -3.94
N PRO A 332 -14.64 -6.41 -4.75
CA PRO A 332 -14.48 -7.77 -4.24
C PRO A 332 -13.05 -7.99 -3.73
N PHE A 333 -12.87 -8.38 -2.47
CA PHE A 333 -11.54 -8.44 -1.83
C PHE A 333 -10.54 -9.37 -2.54
N GLY A 334 -11.02 -10.48 -3.13
CA GLY A 334 -10.18 -11.44 -3.87
C GLY A 334 -9.83 -11.06 -5.30
N SER A 335 -10.33 -9.93 -5.82
CA SER A 335 -10.16 -9.48 -7.21
C SER A 335 -9.64 -8.05 -7.27
N ASP A 336 -9.05 -7.68 -8.41
CA ASP A 336 -8.62 -6.30 -8.63
C ASP A 336 -9.83 -5.35 -8.72
N GLY A 337 -9.68 -4.17 -8.15
CA GLY A 337 -10.67 -3.09 -8.24
C GLY A 337 -10.06 -1.85 -8.90
N VAL A 338 -10.90 -1.07 -9.60
CA VAL A 338 -10.47 0.20 -10.19
C VAL A 338 -11.03 1.35 -9.36
N PHE A 339 -10.14 2.12 -8.75
CA PHE A 339 -10.48 3.32 -8.00
C PHE A 339 -10.75 4.48 -8.97
N SER A 340 -11.83 5.21 -8.75
CA SER A 340 -12.03 6.55 -9.30
C SER A 340 -12.68 7.47 -8.26
N ASN A 341 -12.50 8.77 -8.42
CA ASN A 341 -13.13 9.76 -7.53
C ASN A 341 -14.65 9.77 -7.68
N GLU A 342 -15.15 9.54 -8.89
CA GLU A 342 -16.59 9.42 -9.19
C GLU A 342 -17.21 8.25 -8.43
N LEU A 343 -16.54 7.07 -8.44
CA LEU A 343 -17.00 5.90 -7.71
C LEU A 343 -17.01 6.15 -6.20
N LEU A 344 -15.98 6.81 -5.66
CA LEU A 344 -15.90 7.18 -4.26
C LEU A 344 -17.06 8.08 -3.85
N ILE A 345 -17.26 9.21 -4.57
CA ILE A 345 -18.31 10.19 -4.27
C ILE A 345 -19.69 9.56 -4.44
N SER A 346 -19.89 8.78 -5.51
CA SER A 346 -21.15 8.08 -5.76
C SER A 346 -21.49 7.11 -4.62
N THR A 347 -20.52 6.31 -4.16
CA THR A 347 -20.70 5.36 -3.05
C THR A 347 -21.06 6.09 -1.75
N ILE A 348 -20.37 7.20 -1.43
CA ILE A 348 -20.68 8.01 -0.24
C ILE A 348 -22.09 8.60 -0.35
N ASN A 349 -22.44 9.17 -1.50
CA ASN A 349 -23.74 9.83 -1.68
C ASN A 349 -24.91 8.83 -1.66
N THR A 350 -24.75 7.68 -2.33
CA THR A 350 -25.84 6.71 -2.46
C THR A 350 -26.00 5.89 -1.19
N ASP A 351 -24.95 5.17 -0.79
CA ASP A 351 -25.07 4.20 0.29
C ASP A 351 -25.07 4.89 1.67
N LEU A 352 -24.13 5.81 1.90
CA LEU A 352 -23.97 6.41 3.22
C LEU A 352 -24.89 7.61 3.47
N ALA A 353 -24.97 8.56 2.54
CA ALA A 353 -25.78 9.75 2.76
C ALA A 353 -27.28 9.50 2.52
N ASN A 354 -27.64 8.96 1.33
CA ASN A 354 -29.04 8.79 0.97
C ASN A 354 -29.70 7.58 1.64
N ASP A 355 -29.06 6.41 1.62
CA ASP A 355 -29.69 5.22 2.16
C ASP A 355 -29.60 5.14 3.68
N LEU A 356 -28.37 5.09 4.23
CA LEU A 356 -28.16 4.90 5.67
C LEU A 356 -28.41 6.19 6.47
N GLY A 357 -27.76 7.28 6.11
CA GLY A 357 -27.82 8.54 6.83
C GLY A 357 -29.21 9.15 6.84
N ASN A 358 -29.92 9.10 5.71
CA ASN A 358 -31.29 9.58 5.60
C ASN A 358 -32.28 8.68 6.37
N LEU A 359 -32.11 7.34 6.35
CA LEU A 359 -32.91 6.43 7.17
C LEU A 359 -32.82 6.81 8.66
N VAL A 360 -31.60 6.97 9.18
CA VAL A 360 -31.39 7.32 10.59
C VAL A 360 -32.01 8.67 10.91
N SER A 361 -31.66 9.72 10.15
CA SER A 361 -32.10 11.08 10.46
C SER A 361 -33.62 11.28 10.33
N ARG A 362 -34.24 10.68 9.28
CA ARG A 362 -35.71 10.71 9.12
C ARG A 362 -36.43 9.98 10.24
N THR A 363 -35.95 8.80 10.62
CA THR A 363 -36.58 7.99 11.68
C THR A 363 -36.51 8.72 13.01
N VAL A 364 -35.32 9.21 13.42
CA VAL A 364 -35.14 9.98 14.65
C VAL A 364 -36.05 11.21 14.67
N ALA A 365 -36.06 12.00 13.58
CA ALA A 365 -36.90 13.19 13.49
C ALA A 365 -38.41 12.86 13.57
N MET A 366 -38.85 11.75 13.01
CA MET A 366 -40.26 11.31 13.13
C MET A 366 -40.61 10.87 14.55
N VAL A 367 -39.73 10.15 15.25
CA VAL A 367 -39.93 9.76 16.65
C VAL A 367 -39.98 10.99 17.54
N GLU A 368 -39.10 11.97 17.37
CA GLU A 368 -39.16 13.24 18.08
C GLU A 368 -40.48 13.97 17.82
N LYS A 369 -40.86 14.11 16.57
CA LYS A 369 -42.05 14.84 16.14
C LYS A 369 -43.34 14.22 16.66
N TYR A 370 -43.47 12.89 16.60
CA TYR A 370 -44.74 12.21 16.89
C TYR A 370 -44.85 11.72 18.32
N PHE A 371 -43.72 11.47 18.98
CA PHE A 371 -43.67 10.87 20.32
C PHE A 371 -42.82 11.65 21.33
N GLY A 372 -42.33 12.85 21.00
CA GLY A 372 -41.48 13.62 21.88
C GLY A 372 -40.14 12.96 22.19
N GLY A 373 -39.64 12.13 21.27
CA GLY A 373 -38.35 11.44 21.37
C GLY A 373 -38.39 10.05 22.04
N THR A 374 -39.48 9.68 22.72
CA THR A 374 -39.57 8.38 23.43
C THR A 374 -40.72 7.55 22.87
N LEU A 375 -40.43 6.34 22.43
CA LEU A 375 -41.45 5.44 21.89
C LEU A 375 -42.36 4.90 23.00
N PRO A 376 -43.71 4.96 22.85
CA PRO A 376 -44.63 4.28 23.77
C PRO A 376 -44.45 2.75 23.69
N ALA A 377 -44.83 2.03 24.75
CA ALA A 377 -44.72 0.57 24.78
C ALA A 377 -45.83 -0.15 23.95
N GLU A 378 -46.96 0.53 23.79
CA GLU A 378 -48.13 -0.02 23.08
C GLU A 378 -47.83 -0.14 21.58
N ARG A 379 -48.14 -1.33 20.99
CA ARG A 379 -47.84 -1.70 19.61
C ARG A 379 -49.04 -2.38 18.93
N GLU A 380 -49.20 -2.14 17.65
CA GLU A 380 -50.14 -2.82 16.78
C GLU A 380 -49.43 -3.37 15.54
N ALA A 381 -49.23 -4.70 15.45
CA ALA A 381 -48.61 -5.37 14.33
C ALA A 381 -49.52 -5.38 13.09
N ALA A 382 -48.90 -5.45 11.91
CA ALA A 382 -49.61 -5.62 10.65
C ALA A 382 -48.80 -6.49 9.68
N PRO A 383 -49.44 -7.16 8.69
CA PRO A 383 -48.73 -7.99 7.71
C PRO A 383 -47.64 -7.27 6.92
N ALA A 384 -47.69 -5.95 6.82
CA ALA A 384 -46.63 -5.12 6.20
C ALA A 384 -45.31 -5.17 6.95
N ASP A 385 -45.29 -5.64 8.23
CA ASP A 385 -44.09 -5.74 9.07
C ASP A 385 -43.28 -7.00 8.76
N ASP A 386 -43.95 -8.07 8.28
CA ASP A 386 -43.44 -9.45 8.23
C ASP A 386 -42.13 -9.56 7.40
N GLU A 387 -42.10 -8.93 6.24
CA GLU A 387 -40.91 -8.96 5.36
C GLU A 387 -39.69 -8.26 6.00
N LEU A 388 -39.90 -7.11 6.63
CA LEU A 388 -38.83 -6.38 7.31
C LEU A 388 -38.28 -7.19 8.49
N ILE A 389 -39.15 -7.75 9.30
CA ILE A 389 -38.81 -8.59 10.44
C ILE A 389 -38.08 -9.86 9.99
N ALA A 390 -38.54 -10.52 8.91
CA ALA A 390 -37.88 -11.71 8.37
C ALA A 390 -36.45 -11.41 7.92
N ILE A 391 -36.24 -10.34 7.17
CA ILE A 391 -34.90 -9.89 6.76
C ILE A 391 -34.02 -9.60 7.99
N GLY A 392 -34.54 -8.91 9.01
CA GLY A 392 -33.81 -8.61 10.24
C GLY A 392 -33.41 -9.85 11.03
N ASN A 393 -34.27 -10.86 11.08
CA ASN A 393 -34.00 -12.15 11.75
C ASN A 393 -32.91 -12.96 11.06
N GLU A 394 -32.80 -12.92 9.73
CA GLU A 394 -31.80 -13.66 8.97
C GLU A 394 -30.48 -12.90 8.81
N LEU A 395 -30.49 -11.59 9.05
CA LEU A 395 -29.38 -10.69 8.74
C LEU A 395 -28.05 -11.13 9.35
N ARG A 396 -28.02 -11.45 10.66
CA ARG A 396 -26.79 -11.83 11.33
C ARG A 396 -26.18 -13.10 10.72
N ASN A 397 -26.99 -14.10 10.43
CA ASN A 397 -26.53 -15.38 9.86
C ASN A 397 -25.98 -15.21 8.44
N SER A 398 -26.68 -14.46 7.60
CA SER A 398 -26.24 -14.18 6.22
C SER A 398 -24.97 -13.32 6.22
N TYR A 399 -24.88 -12.31 7.08
CA TYR A 399 -23.69 -11.49 7.29
C TYR A 399 -22.48 -12.32 7.76
N GLU A 400 -22.66 -13.15 8.81
CA GLU A 400 -21.62 -14.04 9.34
C GLU A 400 -21.03 -14.93 8.25
N LYS A 401 -21.86 -15.55 7.44
CA LYS A 401 -21.42 -16.38 6.30
C LYS A 401 -20.50 -15.62 5.34
N GLN A 402 -20.81 -14.36 5.04
CA GLN A 402 -19.97 -13.55 4.16
C GLN A 402 -18.65 -13.16 4.81
N MET A 403 -18.68 -12.79 6.09
CA MET A 403 -17.48 -12.40 6.84
C MET A 403 -16.51 -13.58 7.01
N GLU A 404 -17.00 -14.79 7.32
CA GLU A 404 -16.16 -15.99 7.41
C GLU A 404 -15.52 -16.38 6.06
N ALA A 405 -16.13 -15.97 4.95
CA ALA A 405 -15.60 -16.10 3.60
C ALA A 405 -14.69 -14.95 3.17
N PHE A 406 -14.46 -13.94 4.03
CA PHE A 406 -13.73 -12.69 3.74
C PHE A 406 -14.35 -11.88 2.58
N ALA A 407 -15.64 -12.05 2.35
CA ALA A 407 -16.42 -11.34 1.33
C ALA A 407 -17.02 -10.05 1.92
N PHE A 408 -16.18 -9.09 2.30
CA PHE A 408 -16.57 -7.84 2.97
C PHE A 408 -17.65 -7.06 2.23
N GLN A 409 -17.52 -6.94 0.91
CA GLN A 409 -18.52 -6.29 0.05
C GLN A 409 -19.89 -6.95 0.16
N ASN A 410 -19.93 -8.28 0.18
CA ASN A 410 -21.18 -9.03 0.31
C ASN A 410 -21.74 -8.91 1.73
N GLY A 411 -20.89 -8.88 2.76
CA GLY A 411 -21.31 -8.60 4.14
C GLY A 411 -22.04 -7.26 4.25
N LEU A 412 -21.48 -6.21 3.65
CA LEU A 412 -22.15 -4.91 3.54
C LEU A 412 -23.45 -5.00 2.73
N ALA A 413 -23.49 -5.77 1.64
CA ALA A 413 -24.69 -5.94 0.84
C ALA A 413 -25.83 -6.57 1.66
N GLU A 414 -25.56 -7.54 2.56
CA GLU A 414 -26.57 -8.08 3.47
C GLU A 414 -27.15 -7.01 4.40
N ILE A 415 -26.30 -6.16 4.99
CA ILE A 415 -26.75 -5.04 5.84
C ILE A 415 -27.64 -4.08 5.03
N PHE A 416 -27.22 -3.73 3.82
CA PHE A 416 -27.94 -2.78 2.98
C PHE A 416 -29.25 -3.34 2.39
N LYS A 417 -29.47 -4.67 2.37
CA LYS A 417 -30.81 -5.24 2.13
C LYS A 417 -31.80 -4.79 3.20
N LEU A 418 -31.40 -4.84 4.48
CA LEU A 418 -32.24 -4.37 5.57
C LEU A 418 -32.47 -2.85 5.49
N VAL A 419 -31.41 -2.06 5.25
CA VAL A 419 -31.48 -0.60 5.11
C VAL A 419 -32.44 -0.20 3.98
N SER A 420 -32.32 -0.79 2.80
CA SER A 420 -33.18 -0.53 1.65
C SER A 420 -34.62 -0.94 1.92
N ARG A 421 -34.83 -2.10 2.56
CA ARG A 421 -36.18 -2.54 2.96
C ARG A 421 -36.82 -1.60 3.98
N ALA A 422 -36.03 -1.10 4.93
CA ALA A 422 -36.51 -0.14 5.93
C ALA A 422 -36.91 1.21 5.28
N ASN A 423 -36.13 1.71 4.32
CA ASN A 423 -36.51 2.90 3.57
C ASN A 423 -37.84 2.71 2.81
N LYS A 424 -38.00 1.58 2.11
CA LYS A 424 -39.25 1.24 1.42
C LYS A 424 -40.43 1.10 2.40
N TYR A 425 -40.19 0.52 3.57
CA TYR A 425 -41.17 0.35 4.63
C TYR A 425 -41.73 1.69 5.15
N ILE A 426 -40.91 2.75 5.21
CA ILE A 426 -41.36 4.11 5.53
C ILE A 426 -42.41 4.57 4.50
N ASP A 427 -42.14 4.40 3.21
CA ASP A 427 -43.03 4.89 2.16
C ASP A 427 -44.33 4.08 2.09
N GLU A 428 -44.28 2.77 2.28
CA GLU A 428 -45.45 1.86 2.32
C GLU A 428 -46.39 2.15 3.50
N ASN A 429 -45.84 2.45 4.67
CA ASN A 429 -46.64 2.70 5.88
C ASN A 429 -47.05 4.18 6.05
N ALA A 430 -46.43 5.10 5.28
CA ALA A 430 -46.74 6.52 5.28
C ALA A 430 -46.96 7.10 6.71
N PRO A 431 -45.95 7.07 7.62
CA PRO A 431 -46.12 7.45 9.02
C PRO A 431 -46.67 8.86 9.22
N TRP A 432 -46.47 9.76 8.25
CA TRP A 432 -47.07 11.10 8.23
C TRP A 432 -48.61 11.09 8.03
N VAL A 433 -49.15 10.00 7.50
CA VAL A 433 -50.62 9.77 7.39
C VAL A 433 -51.13 9.19 8.69
N LEU A 434 -50.46 8.14 9.21
CA LEU A 434 -50.81 7.53 10.51
C LEU A 434 -50.85 8.54 11.64
N ALA A 435 -49.91 9.48 11.66
CA ALA A 435 -49.80 10.51 12.68
C ALA A 435 -50.97 11.51 12.71
N LYS A 436 -51.85 11.52 11.71
CA LYS A 436 -53.05 12.41 11.70
C LYS A 436 -54.27 11.78 12.38
N ASP A 437 -54.20 10.48 12.72
CA ASP A 437 -55.29 9.70 13.31
C ASP A 437 -54.84 9.12 14.66
N GLU A 438 -55.35 9.68 15.74
CA GLU A 438 -55.02 9.23 17.11
C GLU A 438 -55.36 7.76 17.36
N THR A 439 -56.33 7.18 16.65
CA THR A 439 -56.66 5.73 16.73
C THR A 439 -55.57 4.84 16.13
N LYS A 440 -54.69 5.39 15.30
CA LYS A 440 -53.53 4.73 14.68
C LYS A 440 -52.21 4.91 15.42
N ARG A 441 -52.26 5.50 16.63
CA ARG A 441 -51.05 5.80 17.40
C ARG A 441 -50.23 4.56 17.75
N ALA A 442 -50.86 3.43 18.12
CA ALA A 442 -50.16 2.16 18.36
C ALA A 442 -49.52 1.57 17.09
N ARG A 443 -50.21 1.70 15.96
CA ARG A 443 -49.63 1.31 14.64
C ARG A 443 -48.44 2.18 14.27
N LEU A 444 -48.55 3.49 14.41
CA LEU A 444 -47.43 4.42 14.17
C LEU A 444 -46.25 4.08 15.07
N ALA A 445 -46.48 3.76 16.35
CA ALA A 445 -45.42 3.35 17.28
C ALA A 445 -44.73 2.05 16.85
N THR A 446 -45.49 1.08 16.28
CA THR A 446 -44.89 -0.15 15.69
C THR A 446 -44.00 0.19 14.50
N VAL A 447 -44.47 1.06 13.59
CA VAL A 447 -43.68 1.47 12.43
C VAL A 447 -42.36 2.11 12.86
N MET A 448 -42.39 3.05 13.81
CA MET A 448 -41.18 3.72 14.30
C MET A 448 -40.24 2.74 15.03
N TYR A 449 -40.79 1.81 15.83
CA TYR A 449 -40.01 0.77 16.49
C TYR A 449 -39.27 -0.12 15.49
N ASN A 450 -39.97 -0.62 14.47
CA ASN A 450 -39.39 -1.48 13.45
C ASN A 450 -38.27 -0.80 12.67
N LEU A 451 -38.39 0.52 12.44
CA LEU A 451 -37.32 1.32 11.82
C LEU A 451 -36.12 1.50 12.75
N LEU A 452 -36.35 1.84 14.04
CA LEU A 452 -35.25 1.96 15.00
C LEU A 452 -34.54 0.62 15.23
N GLU A 453 -35.28 -0.47 15.28
CA GLU A 453 -34.71 -1.82 15.39
C GLU A 453 -33.87 -2.19 14.17
N SER A 454 -34.32 -1.85 12.95
CA SER A 454 -33.55 -2.05 11.73
C SER A 454 -32.26 -1.22 11.74
N ILE A 455 -32.30 0.01 12.23
CA ILE A 455 -31.13 0.89 12.41
C ILE A 455 -30.18 0.31 13.45
N ARG A 456 -30.70 -0.22 14.57
CA ARG A 456 -29.88 -0.88 15.60
C ARG A 456 -29.13 -2.08 15.05
N LEU A 457 -29.82 -2.99 14.37
CA LEU A 457 -29.21 -4.17 13.76
C LEU A 457 -28.13 -3.79 12.74
N ALA A 458 -28.43 -2.84 11.85
CA ALA A 458 -27.47 -2.31 10.90
C ALA A 458 -26.26 -1.68 11.62
N GLY A 459 -26.49 -0.86 12.65
CA GLY A 459 -25.45 -0.20 13.44
C GLY A 459 -24.48 -1.20 14.09
N ILE A 460 -24.98 -2.29 14.68
CA ILE A 460 -24.14 -3.33 15.27
C ILE A 460 -23.21 -3.97 14.22
N LEU A 461 -23.75 -4.36 13.08
CA LEU A 461 -23.01 -5.08 12.05
C LEU A 461 -22.10 -4.15 11.22
N LEU A 462 -22.33 -2.83 11.27
CA LEU A 462 -21.46 -1.82 10.67
C LEU A 462 -20.24 -1.46 11.52
N LYS A 463 -20.20 -1.82 12.83
CA LYS A 463 -19.05 -1.52 13.71
C LYS A 463 -17.69 -1.92 13.14
N PRO A 464 -17.52 -3.07 12.46
CA PRO A 464 -16.24 -3.41 11.85
C PRO A 464 -15.80 -2.45 10.75
N TYR A 465 -16.72 -1.88 10.00
CA TYR A 465 -16.45 -1.06 8.81
C TYR A 465 -16.30 0.43 9.13
N ILE A 466 -17.26 0.97 9.89
CA ILE A 466 -17.40 2.40 10.22
C ILE A 466 -17.52 2.59 11.74
N PRO A 467 -16.47 2.27 12.52
CA PRO A 467 -16.54 2.12 13.96
C PRO A 467 -17.08 3.34 14.70
N GLU A 468 -16.72 4.56 14.30
CA GLU A 468 -17.20 5.77 14.96
C GLU A 468 -18.63 6.12 14.57
N SER A 469 -18.98 6.00 13.29
CA SER A 469 -20.32 6.29 12.81
C SER A 469 -21.34 5.26 13.28
N ALA A 470 -20.93 4.00 13.41
CA ALA A 470 -21.78 2.92 13.93
C ALA A 470 -22.21 3.19 15.39
N GLU A 471 -21.30 3.64 16.25
CA GLU A 471 -21.65 4.02 17.63
C GLU A 471 -22.59 5.22 17.64
N LYS A 472 -22.35 6.25 16.82
CA LYS A 472 -23.27 7.40 16.70
C LYS A 472 -24.66 6.99 16.21
N ILE A 473 -24.76 6.00 15.31
CA ILE A 473 -26.03 5.44 14.85
C ILE A 473 -26.77 4.78 16.03
N LEU A 474 -26.05 3.98 16.82
CA LEU A 474 -26.62 3.28 17.98
C LEU A 474 -27.02 4.25 19.09
N ASP A 475 -26.30 5.34 19.30
CA ASP A 475 -26.67 6.42 20.20
C ASP A 475 -27.95 7.11 19.73
N GLN A 476 -28.02 7.45 18.45
CA GLN A 476 -29.19 8.15 17.89
C GLN A 476 -30.47 7.30 17.96
N CYS A 477 -30.37 5.97 17.79
CA CYS A 477 -31.54 5.10 17.93
C CYS A 477 -31.91 4.75 19.38
N GLY A 478 -31.13 5.21 20.37
CA GLY A 478 -31.39 5.00 21.78
C GLY A 478 -31.07 3.59 22.28
N ALA A 479 -30.21 2.84 21.60
CA ALA A 479 -29.80 1.50 22.03
C ALA A 479 -28.92 1.57 23.28
N THR A 480 -29.19 0.74 24.28
CA THR A 480 -28.37 0.56 25.48
C THR A 480 -27.14 -0.30 25.18
N GLU A 481 -26.14 -0.32 26.06
CA GLU A 481 -24.92 -1.13 25.90
C GLU A 481 -25.20 -2.62 25.65
N ASN A 482 -26.19 -3.20 26.36
CA ASN A 482 -26.57 -4.60 26.20
C ASN A 482 -27.23 -4.89 24.84
N GLU A 483 -27.79 -3.87 24.22
CA GLU A 483 -28.47 -3.94 22.93
C GLU A 483 -27.55 -3.68 21.74
N ARG A 484 -26.24 -3.43 21.99
CA ARG A 484 -25.20 -3.17 20.96
C ARG A 484 -24.26 -4.36 20.74
N THR A 485 -24.60 -5.53 21.30
CA THR A 485 -23.76 -6.72 21.27
C THR A 485 -24.05 -7.60 20.06
N TRP A 486 -23.11 -8.49 19.73
CA TRP A 486 -23.30 -9.51 18.70
C TRP A 486 -24.50 -10.43 18.99
N GLU A 487 -24.63 -10.81 20.26
CA GLU A 487 -25.72 -11.68 20.72
C GLU A 487 -27.08 -11.00 20.54
N SER A 488 -27.16 -9.71 20.82
CA SER A 488 -28.40 -8.92 20.69
C SER A 488 -28.85 -8.74 19.23
N ALA A 489 -27.95 -8.96 18.27
CA ALA A 489 -28.25 -8.93 16.85
C ALA A 489 -28.81 -10.28 16.31
N ALA A 490 -29.02 -11.27 17.17
CA ALA A 490 -29.45 -12.62 16.77
C ALA A 490 -30.88 -12.66 16.20
N ALA A 491 -31.73 -11.75 16.62
CA ALA A 491 -33.11 -11.67 16.20
C ALA A 491 -33.59 -10.22 16.17
N PHE A 492 -34.61 -9.97 15.39
CA PHE A 492 -35.33 -8.70 15.36
C PHE A 492 -36.13 -8.52 16.65
N GLY A 493 -36.19 -7.31 17.18
CA GLY A 493 -36.95 -6.98 18.40
C GLY A 493 -36.10 -6.85 19.66
N GLY A 494 -34.77 -6.67 19.52
CA GLY A 494 -33.84 -6.51 20.63
C GLY A 494 -33.78 -5.12 21.25
N LEU A 495 -34.37 -4.09 20.64
CA LEU A 495 -34.47 -2.75 21.20
C LEU A 495 -35.56 -2.72 22.26
N HIS A 496 -35.29 -2.08 23.41
CA HIS A 496 -36.26 -1.99 24.51
C HIS A 496 -37.51 -1.13 24.15
N ALA A 497 -38.64 -1.41 24.81
CA ALA A 497 -39.93 -0.87 24.41
C ALA A 497 -40.03 0.68 24.54
N GLY A 498 -39.34 1.27 25.49
CA GLY A 498 -39.35 2.72 25.76
C GLY A 498 -38.11 3.44 25.20
N ALA A 499 -37.55 2.99 24.10
CA ALA A 499 -36.34 3.59 23.50
C ALA A 499 -36.52 5.10 23.28
N THR A 500 -35.54 5.86 23.74
CA THR A 500 -35.47 7.31 23.61
C THR A 500 -34.40 7.67 22.60
N VAL A 501 -34.81 8.26 21.48
CA VAL A 501 -33.87 8.69 20.43
C VAL A 501 -33.11 9.94 20.85
N GLN A 502 -31.91 10.09 20.29
CA GLN A 502 -31.09 11.28 20.50
C GLN A 502 -30.78 11.91 19.12
N LYS A 503 -31.20 13.16 18.94
CA LYS A 503 -30.85 13.89 17.74
C LYS A 503 -29.35 14.15 17.70
N GLY A 504 -28.69 13.62 16.68
CA GLY A 504 -27.27 13.82 16.44
C GLY A 504 -26.97 14.69 15.21
N PRO A 505 -25.68 14.94 14.94
CA PRO A 505 -25.26 15.59 13.69
C PRO A 505 -25.57 14.69 12.49
N VAL A 506 -25.59 15.30 11.29
CA VAL A 506 -25.64 14.54 10.03
C VAL A 506 -24.42 13.63 9.97
N LEU A 507 -24.64 12.33 9.83
CA LEU A 507 -23.58 11.31 9.84
C LEU A 507 -22.68 11.42 8.61
N PHE A 508 -23.29 11.52 7.43
CA PHE A 508 -22.63 11.60 6.15
C PHE A 508 -23.27 12.72 5.32
N PRO A 509 -22.61 13.89 5.21
CA PRO A 509 -23.12 14.96 4.36
C PRO A 509 -23.07 14.57 2.88
N ARG A 510 -24.09 14.96 2.13
CA ARG A 510 -24.11 14.77 0.68
C ARG A 510 -23.05 15.65 0.02
N ILE A 511 -22.30 15.09 -0.91
CA ILE A 511 -21.25 15.76 -1.66
C ILE A 511 -21.81 16.20 -3.02
N ASP A 512 -21.57 17.46 -3.38
CA ASP A 512 -21.84 17.95 -4.75
C ASP A 512 -20.77 17.38 -5.69
N MET A 513 -21.16 16.39 -6.50
CA MET A 513 -20.22 15.62 -7.33
C MET A 513 -19.53 16.50 -8.37
N GLU A 514 -20.25 17.38 -9.06
CA GLU A 514 -19.69 18.21 -10.14
C GLU A 514 -18.66 19.19 -9.58
N LYS A 515 -19.01 19.86 -8.49
CA LYS A 515 -18.11 20.78 -7.81
C LYS A 515 -16.88 20.07 -7.26
N GLU A 516 -17.09 18.92 -6.62
CA GLU A 516 -16.02 18.15 -5.99
C GLU A 516 -15.00 17.62 -7.01
N LEU A 517 -15.47 17.08 -8.13
CA LEU A 517 -14.60 16.60 -9.20
C LEU A 517 -13.80 17.76 -9.83
N ALA A 518 -14.43 18.91 -10.07
CA ALA A 518 -13.74 20.09 -10.57
C ALA A 518 -12.64 20.57 -9.59
N GLU A 519 -12.88 20.53 -8.27
CA GLU A 519 -11.87 20.86 -7.25
C GLU A 519 -10.72 19.85 -7.22
N LEU A 520 -11.01 18.55 -7.37
CA LEU A 520 -9.99 17.51 -7.42
C LEU A 520 -9.14 17.61 -8.68
N GLU A 521 -9.74 17.87 -9.83
CA GLU A 521 -9.03 18.12 -11.08
C GLU A 521 -8.12 19.35 -10.98
N ALA A 522 -8.64 20.45 -10.42
CA ALA A 522 -7.85 21.66 -10.20
C ALA A 522 -6.68 21.43 -9.22
N ALA A 523 -6.88 20.58 -8.20
CA ALA A 523 -5.83 20.21 -7.25
C ALA A 523 -4.80 19.24 -7.84
N ALA A 524 -5.21 18.38 -8.77
CA ALA A 524 -4.37 17.41 -9.48
C ALA A 524 -3.68 18.04 -10.70
N ALA A 525 -4.18 19.17 -11.22
CA ALA A 525 -3.48 19.93 -12.25
C ALA A 525 -2.04 20.15 -11.76
N PRO A 526 -1.02 19.85 -12.57
CA PRO A 526 0.37 20.08 -12.18
C PRO A 526 0.41 21.52 -11.63
N LYS A 527 0.69 21.69 -10.34
CA LYS A 527 1.10 23.00 -9.85
C LYS A 527 2.20 23.38 -10.81
N GLU A 528 1.95 24.39 -11.64
CA GLU A 528 3.00 24.97 -12.45
C GLU A 528 4.18 25.08 -11.50
N LYS A 529 5.21 24.28 -11.73
CA LYS A 529 6.52 24.53 -11.12
C LYS A 529 6.69 26.01 -11.37
N PRO A 530 7.13 26.84 -10.38
CA PRO A 530 7.39 28.23 -10.61
C PRO A 530 8.07 28.27 -11.98
N GLN A 531 7.44 28.92 -12.96
CA GLN A 531 7.94 28.94 -14.32
C GLN A 531 9.41 29.27 -14.18
N GLU A 532 10.29 28.25 -14.38
CA GLU A 532 11.63 28.57 -14.82
C GLU A 532 11.35 29.51 -15.98
N GLU A 533 11.81 30.75 -15.83
CA GLU A 533 11.64 31.77 -16.85
C GLU A 533 11.89 31.10 -18.18
N SER A 534 10.82 30.89 -18.95
CA SER A 534 10.93 30.29 -20.27
C SER A 534 11.86 31.22 -21.00
N VAL A 535 13.08 30.72 -21.24
CA VAL A 535 14.03 31.46 -22.09
C VAL A 535 13.20 31.79 -23.33
N PRO A 536 12.97 33.06 -23.62
CA PRO A 536 12.07 33.45 -24.69
C PRO A 536 12.50 32.69 -25.95
N ALA A 537 11.56 32.01 -26.59
CA ALA A 537 11.82 31.22 -27.78
C ALA A 537 12.61 32.11 -28.75
N LYS A 538 13.87 31.72 -29.01
CA LYS A 538 14.71 32.48 -29.92
C LYS A 538 14.03 32.53 -31.28
N THR A 539 14.08 33.67 -31.91
CA THR A 539 13.54 33.85 -33.25
C THR A 539 14.10 32.75 -34.17
N PRO A 540 13.26 32.07 -34.98
CA PRO A 540 13.75 31.11 -35.95
C PRO A 540 14.83 31.73 -36.83
N ILE A 541 15.94 31.03 -37.00
CA ILE A 541 17.02 31.41 -37.90
C ILE A 541 16.82 30.69 -39.24
N ALA A 542 17.22 31.34 -40.34
CA ALA A 542 17.21 30.69 -41.66
C ALA A 542 18.28 29.60 -41.72
N PHE A 543 18.03 28.51 -42.46
CA PHE A 543 18.96 27.40 -42.63
C PHE A 543 20.36 27.85 -43.08
N PRO A 544 20.53 28.82 -44.00
CA PRO A 544 21.84 29.37 -44.36
C PRO A 544 22.61 30.04 -43.20
N ASP A 545 21.90 30.50 -42.16
CA ASP A 545 22.58 31.06 -40.97
C ASP A 545 23.03 29.96 -40.04
N PHE A 546 22.31 28.86 -39.94
CA PHE A 546 22.72 27.67 -39.20
C PHE A 546 23.94 26.96 -39.85
N GLU A 547 23.96 26.89 -41.19
CA GLU A 547 25.10 26.33 -41.97
C GLU A 547 26.44 27.05 -41.71
N LYS A 548 26.39 28.28 -41.23
CA LYS A 548 27.59 29.05 -40.84
C LYS A 548 28.21 28.56 -39.55
N VAL A 549 27.51 27.74 -38.73
CA VAL A 549 28.02 27.25 -37.46
C VAL A 549 28.68 25.89 -37.68
N GLU A 550 29.94 25.75 -37.26
CA GLU A 550 30.70 24.53 -37.44
C GLU A 550 30.84 23.77 -36.13
N PHE A 551 30.21 22.58 -36.08
CA PHE A 551 30.37 21.64 -34.98
C PHE A 551 31.38 20.55 -35.35
N THR A 552 32.36 20.35 -34.47
CA THR A 552 33.46 19.40 -34.73
C THR A 552 33.63 18.45 -33.55
N VAL A 553 33.89 17.18 -33.82
CA VAL A 553 34.26 16.20 -32.81
C VAL A 553 35.71 16.45 -32.37
N CYS A 554 35.89 16.61 -31.06
CA CYS A 554 37.20 16.88 -30.48
C CYS A 554 37.59 15.81 -29.46
N LYS A 555 38.86 15.45 -29.40
CA LYS A 555 39.43 14.65 -28.31
C LYS A 555 40.03 15.53 -27.24
N VAL A 556 39.72 15.25 -26.00
CA VAL A 556 40.30 15.98 -24.86
C VAL A 556 41.70 15.43 -24.60
N LEU A 557 42.72 16.22 -24.93
CA LEU A 557 44.12 15.89 -24.68
C LEU A 557 44.56 16.23 -23.25
N ALA A 558 44.08 17.36 -22.74
CA ALA A 558 44.31 17.79 -21.36
C ALA A 558 43.15 18.66 -20.87
N CYS A 559 42.91 18.62 -19.58
CA CYS A 559 41.96 19.47 -18.88
C CYS A 559 42.54 19.92 -17.54
N GLU A 560 42.43 21.20 -17.22
CA GLU A 560 42.93 21.74 -15.96
C GLU A 560 41.99 22.81 -15.39
N LYS A 561 42.05 23.02 -14.07
CA LYS A 561 41.34 24.14 -13.43
C LYS A 561 42.02 25.46 -13.75
N VAL A 562 41.22 26.49 -14.03
CA VAL A 562 41.77 27.85 -14.25
C VAL A 562 42.03 28.50 -12.90
N GLU A 563 43.30 28.93 -12.68
CA GLU A 563 43.66 29.66 -11.46
C GLU A 563 42.78 30.90 -11.25
N LYS A 564 42.34 31.10 -10.02
CA LYS A 564 41.43 32.19 -9.60
C LYS A 564 39.99 32.10 -10.17
N SER A 565 39.56 30.93 -10.63
CA SER A 565 38.17 30.69 -11.05
C SER A 565 37.64 29.37 -10.54
N ASP A 566 36.59 29.40 -9.72
CA ASP A 566 35.90 28.20 -9.25
C ASP A 566 34.93 27.61 -10.29
N LYS A 567 34.74 28.30 -11.42
CA LYS A 567 33.75 27.96 -12.44
C LYS A 567 34.36 27.40 -13.72
N LEU A 568 35.62 27.71 -14.03
CA LEU A 568 36.22 27.44 -15.33
C LEU A 568 37.17 26.25 -15.33
N LEU A 569 37.00 25.39 -16.34
CA LEU A 569 38.00 24.41 -16.78
C LEU A 569 38.60 24.87 -18.11
N CYS A 570 39.90 24.65 -18.28
CA CYS A 570 40.67 24.92 -19.50
C CYS A 570 40.95 23.59 -20.18
N PHE A 571 40.46 23.44 -21.41
CA PHE A 571 40.62 22.25 -22.24
C PHE A 571 41.67 22.47 -23.31
N THR A 572 42.52 21.48 -23.50
CA THR A 572 43.36 21.34 -24.70
C THR A 572 42.76 20.20 -25.53
N LEU A 573 42.33 20.52 -26.76
CA LEU A 573 41.53 19.63 -27.59
C LEU A 573 42.25 19.37 -28.92
N ASN A 574 42.24 18.11 -29.37
CA ASN A 574 42.53 17.76 -30.77
C ASN A 574 41.23 17.84 -31.57
N ASP A 575 41.14 18.76 -32.51
CA ASP A 575 39.99 18.94 -33.43
C ASP A 575 40.25 18.42 -34.86
N GLY A 576 41.31 17.64 -35.05
CA GLY A 576 41.68 17.07 -36.34
C GLY A 576 42.44 18.03 -37.26
N THR A 577 42.68 19.26 -36.90
CA THR A 577 43.43 20.25 -37.73
C THR A 577 44.93 20.16 -37.61
N GLY A 578 45.46 19.31 -36.72
CA GLY A 578 46.89 19.16 -36.47
C GLY A 578 47.47 20.22 -35.54
N LYS A 579 46.64 21.11 -34.97
CA LYS A 579 46.99 22.07 -33.93
C LYS A 579 46.08 21.90 -32.75
N ASP A 580 46.64 21.96 -31.55
CA ASP A 580 45.83 21.86 -30.35
C ASP A 580 44.98 23.11 -30.16
N ARG A 581 43.67 22.92 -29.85
CA ARG A 581 42.70 23.97 -29.65
C ARG A 581 42.46 24.18 -28.15
N GLN A 582 42.55 25.40 -27.68
CA GLN A 582 42.23 25.76 -26.29
C GLN A 582 40.78 26.25 -26.20
N ILE A 583 40.00 25.65 -25.31
CA ILE A 583 38.64 26.11 -24.98
C ILE A 583 38.49 26.20 -23.48
N LEU A 584 37.90 27.31 -22.99
CA LEU A 584 37.52 27.49 -21.59
C LEU A 584 36.03 27.28 -21.45
N SER A 585 35.60 26.44 -20.47
CA SER A 585 34.20 26.15 -20.25
C SER A 585 33.84 26.27 -18.77
N GLY A 586 32.60 26.78 -18.49
CA GLY A 586 32.10 27.06 -17.13
C GLY A 586 31.58 25.87 -16.37
N ILE A 587 32.17 24.68 -16.54
CA ILE A 587 31.64 23.40 -16.05
C ILE A 587 32.43 22.81 -14.86
N ALA A 588 33.29 23.57 -14.22
CA ALA A 588 34.12 23.10 -13.09
C ALA A 588 33.29 22.69 -11.85
N LYS A 589 32.04 23.13 -11.75
CA LYS A 589 31.09 22.69 -10.70
C LYS A 589 30.59 21.26 -10.91
N TYR A 590 30.56 20.80 -12.17
CA TYR A 590 29.92 19.55 -12.58
C TYR A 590 30.90 18.44 -12.91
N TYR A 591 32.15 18.76 -13.30
CA TYR A 591 33.15 17.80 -13.72
C TYR A 591 34.52 18.07 -13.11
N LYS A 592 35.25 17.01 -12.80
CA LYS A 592 36.67 17.09 -12.45
C LYS A 592 37.52 16.94 -13.71
N PRO A 593 38.67 17.63 -13.80
CA PRO A 593 39.57 17.55 -14.96
C PRO A 593 39.93 16.11 -15.37
N GLU A 594 40.20 15.26 -14.38
CA GLU A 594 40.66 13.89 -14.56
C GLU A 594 39.60 12.99 -15.24
N GLU A 595 38.30 13.32 -15.08
CA GLU A 595 37.17 12.58 -15.66
C GLU A 595 37.01 12.88 -17.15
N LEU A 596 37.59 13.97 -17.63
CA LEU A 596 37.37 14.50 -18.98
C LEU A 596 38.52 14.19 -19.95
N VAL A 597 39.73 13.96 -19.45
CA VAL A 597 40.89 13.63 -20.29
C VAL A 597 40.65 12.31 -21.01
N GLY A 598 40.92 12.26 -22.33
CA GLY A 598 40.70 11.12 -23.20
C GLY A 598 39.26 11.00 -23.73
N LYS A 599 38.31 11.81 -23.24
CA LYS A 599 36.93 11.78 -23.73
C LYS A 599 36.76 12.46 -25.07
N THR A 600 35.73 12.05 -25.80
CA THR A 600 35.32 12.60 -27.07
C THR A 600 34.15 13.55 -26.87
N VAL A 601 34.31 14.81 -27.24
CA VAL A 601 33.34 15.89 -27.00
C VAL A 601 32.99 16.63 -28.29
N VAL A 602 31.89 17.37 -28.25
CA VAL A 602 31.46 18.23 -29.36
C VAL A 602 31.79 19.68 -29.04
N ALA A 603 32.43 20.38 -29.99
CA ALA A 603 32.72 21.80 -29.88
C ALA A 603 32.25 22.57 -31.10
N CYS A 604 31.73 23.78 -30.89
CA CYS A 604 31.59 24.78 -31.92
C CYS A 604 32.97 25.43 -32.15
N THR A 605 33.55 25.19 -33.34
CA THR A 605 34.96 25.45 -33.61
C THR A 605 35.22 26.74 -34.41
N ASN A 606 34.21 27.36 -34.97
CA ASN A 606 34.35 28.57 -35.78
C ASN A 606 33.83 29.85 -35.11
N LEU A 607 33.76 29.83 -33.76
CA LEU A 607 33.47 31.04 -33.00
C LEU A 607 34.72 31.96 -32.93
N ALA A 608 34.51 33.26 -32.96
CA ALA A 608 35.55 34.23 -32.76
C ALA A 608 36.24 34.01 -31.39
N PRO A 609 37.60 34.04 -31.32
CA PRO A 609 38.34 33.86 -30.07
C PRO A 609 37.93 34.86 -29.00
N ARG A 610 37.81 34.38 -27.74
CA ARG A 610 37.43 35.22 -26.61
C ARG A 610 38.45 35.06 -25.47
N LYS A 611 38.92 36.19 -24.91
CA LYS A 611 39.79 36.18 -23.72
C LYS A 611 38.96 36.02 -22.44
N MET A 612 39.31 35.02 -21.63
CA MET A 612 38.68 34.71 -20.34
C MET A 612 39.77 34.45 -19.32
N MET A 613 39.80 35.18 -18.20
CA MET A 613 40.83 35.06 -17.13
C MET A 613 42.27 35.04 -17.64
N GLY A 614 42.57 35.88 -18.65
CA GLY A 614 43.92 36.00 -19.23
C GLY A 614 44.29 34.92 -20.25
N ARG A 615 43.44 33.92 -20.50
CA ARG A 615 43.60 32.85 -21.50
C ARG A 615 42.65 33.07 -22.65
N GLU A 616 42.98 32.59 -23.84
CA GLU A 616 42.17 32.70 -25.04
C GLU A 616 41.35 31.41 -25.23
N SER A 617 40.04 31.54 -25.38
CA SER A 617 39.13 30.42 -25.70
C SER A 617 38.76 30.48 -27.18
N ASN A 618 39.11 29.45 -27.94
CA ASN A 618 38.91 29.33 -29.38
C ASN A 618 37.77 28.37 -29.72
N GLY A 619 36.56 28.67 -29.25
CA GLY A 619 35.38 27.86 -29.46
C GLY A 619 34.54 27.68 -28.20
N MET A 620 33.53 26.81 -28.26
CA MET A 620 32.62 26.50 -27.16
C MET A 620 32.31 25.02 -27.12
N LEU A 621 32.45 24.38 -25.96
CA LEU A 621 31.95 23.01 -25.74
C LEU A 621 30.40 23.01 -25.69
N ILE A 622 29.82 21.99 -26.27
CA ILE A 622 28.37 21.84 -26.27
C ILE A 622 27.93 20.98 -25.07
N SER A 623 27.01 21.52 -24.31
CA SER A 623 26.42 20.85 -23.14
C SER A 623 24.89 21.04 -23.13
N ALA A 624 24.19 20.08 -22.50
CA ALA A 624 22.78 20.19 -22.17
C ALA A 624 22.66 20.62 -20.70
N GLU A 625 21.90 21.70 -20.45
CA GLU A 625 21.65 22.22 -19.11
C GLU A 625 20.14 22.14 -18.80
N GLN A 626 19.78 21.59 -17.64
CA GLN A 626 18.41 21.57 -17.14
C GLN A 626 18.42 21.78 -15.62
N GLY A 627 17.91 22.92 -15.17
CA GLY A 627 17.89 23.31 -13.76
C GLY A 627 19.31 23.39 -13.19
N GLU A 628 19.60 22.62 -12.14
CA GLU A 628 20.93 22.58 -11.52
C GLU A 628 21.87 21.52 -12.11
N SER A 629 21.45 20.79 -13.13
CA SER A 629 22.27 19.75 -13.78
C SER A 629 22.78 20.21 -15.13
N LEU A 630 24.06 19.86 -15.44
CA LEU A 630 24.69 20.10 -16.72
C LEU A 630 25.39 18.83 -17.19
N HIS A 631 25.13 18.45 -18.45
CA HIS A 631 25.73 17.29 -19.09
C HIS A 631 26.51 17.73 -20.34
N LEU A 632 27.83 17.49 -20.36
CA LEU A 632 28.66 17.72 -21.53
C LEU A 632 28.26 16.71 -22.62
N LEU A 633 28.10 17.17 -23.86
CA LEU A 633 27.78 16.30 -24.99
C LEU A 633 29.01 15.45 -25.33
N MET A 634 29.01 14.22 -24.86
CA MET A 634 30.08 13.24 -25.11
C MET A 634 29.61 12.25 -26.18
N LEU A 635 30.52 11.86 -27.04
CA LEU A 635 30.30 10.89 -28.11
C LEU A 635 31.15 9.63 -27.86
N ASP A 636 30.89 8.58 -28.69
CA ASP A 636 31.67 7.36 -28.65
C ASP A 636 33.14 7.66 -28.94
N ASP A 637 34.04 7.13 -28.12
CA ASP A 637 35.47 7.36 -28.25
C ASP A 637 36.07 6.73 -29.52
N ALA A 638 35.35 5.91 -30.26
CA ALA A 638 35.75 5.40 -31.57
C ALA A 638 35.65 6.45 -32.71
N ILE A 639 34.89 7.54 -32.51
CA ILE A 639 34.74 8.61 -33.50
C ILE A 639 36.03 9.42 -33.59
N PRO A 640 36.64 9.61 -34.77
CA PRO A 640 37.91 10.32 -34.91
C PRO A 640 37.76 11.83 -34.67
N ALA A 641 38.80 12.46 -34.16
CA ALA A 641 38.89 13.92 -34.07
C ALA A 641 38.78 14.55 -35.47
N GLY A 642 38.08 15.68 -35.56
CA GLY A 642 37.83 16.37 -36.83
C GLY A 642 36.58 15.93 -37.58
N ALA A 643 35.88 14.89 -37.14
CA ALA A 643 34.59 14.54 -37.70
C ALA A 643 33.59 15.70 -37.56
N LYS A 644 32.84 15.97 -38.63
CA LYS A 644 31.83 17.04 -38.65
C LYS A 644 30.48 16.48 -38.20
N LEU A 645 29.74 17.32 -37.48
CA LEU A 645 28.33 17.06 -37.22
C LEU A 645 27.49 17.75 -38.30
N CYS A 646 26.56 17.02 -38.90
CA CYS A 646 25.67 17.49 -39.96
C CYS A 646 24.19 17.18 -39.58
#